data_7adb354a75b01b0a58ee748cc09de304
#
_entry.id   7adb354a75b01b0a58ee748cc09de304
#
_cell.length_a   1.000
_cell.length_b   1.000
_cell.length_c   1.000
_cell.angle_alpha   90.00
_cell.angle_beta   90.00
_cell.angle_gamma   90.00
#
_symmetry.space_group_name_H-M   'P 1'
#
loop_
_entity.id
_entity.type
_entity.pdbx_description
1 polymer ?
#
loop_
_entity_poly.entity_id
_entity_poly.type
_entity_poly.pdbx_seq_one_letter_code
_entity_poly.pdbx_strand_id
1 'polypeptide(L)'
;MVAALVVVPVDGAAGQSRPAAVEQPTPTATASPTPTPTPTPTATATPSPTPTPTPTPTPTATPTPAPEVPEADSEEPEEPAPGVSAVVPTGPRLGGNSRFGRAVLASRAAFPDGATTVIVANGDATVGPVLAASLAADRSAPLLFVRADGISSTVRTELMRLAPKTIVAFGTDADFDRGGIDALAAIAPVERIMFSSRPQASRLALDSRSEPVDTVYLSGSDLRSHALAISLAGTTSGAALLVNGKGSSVASLTLEALQRTGATSIVVVGGTSEVSSAYADGLEAAGFAVSRRSHSDPLEFSLQLARLAPDAPEAFYAVNPDVVWDVALGAALSAATGQPMVFTLYQCMFSRTSDHIEAQGSRVIGVGKISWLRTAVDDNTACRDEKPRLQASLLSALKQTASKYDGTFSFTVIELGRLQERTALRGSTRLDPASMMKLVAAYAALKRIQDGTSTWNTKPRSTTLRTCLRVMIHASDNHCHDDIVAWLGSARLTRIAQSLGMSNTFYGSLPASGSILYAGNRSTTNDLAAFVRKLERGELLSPKYTRILRDYMHSQIFRTRIASGIPPGVYQASKPGALWISSGLLQGDTAIVRGPQTSFVISIIATGGVPKSALSALARTAYTHFFGSFGSAASYPLQQMRSTRSTPMRSSPGGAVVGTLPGGRNVEVTTASRVWYKIRYGSQVVWVDSRALRNR
;
A
#
# COMPACT_ATOMS: atom_id res chain seq x y z
N MET A 1 -25.93 62.58 5.36
CA MET A 1 -27.07 62.80 6.19
C MET A 1 -27.04 61.79 7.31
N VAL A 2 -26.69 62.20 8.39
CA VAL A 2 -26.82 62.10 9.80
C VAL A 2 -28.22 61.72 10.26
N ALA A 3 -28.33 60.76 11.15
CA ALA A 3 -29.20 60.68 12.29
C ALA A 3 -29.09 59.22 12.85
N ALA A 4 -28.55 59.01 13.93
CA ALA A 4 -28.75 59.43 15.36
C ALA A 4 -29.40 58.30 16.15
N LEU A 5 -28.66 57.88 17.11
CA LEU A 5 -28.89 57.10 18.35
C LEU A 5 -30.24 57.34 19.01
N VAL A 6 -30.85 56.29 19.59
CA VAL A 6 -31.63 56.40 20.81
C VAL A 6 -31.29 55.18 21.72
N VAL A 7 -30.75 55.52 22.87
CA VAL A 7 -30.60 54.65 24.04
C VAL A 7 -31.78 54.97 24.98
N VAL A 8 -32.41 53.93 25.52
CA VAL A 8 -33.25 54.05 26.75
C VAL A 8 -32.95 52.87 27.66
N PRO A 9 -32.63 53.12 28.93
CA PRO A 9 -32.48 52.08 29.94
C PRO A 9 -33.78 51.87 30.68
N VAL A 10 -34.11 50.65 31.11
CA VAL A 10 -35.07 50.41 32.17
C VAL A 10 -34.54 49.33 33.11
N ASP A 11 -34.36 49.73 34.35
CA ASP A 11 -34.23 48.91 35.55
C ASP A 11 -35.50 48.10 35.84
N GLY A 12 -35.33 46.93 36.45
CA GLY A 12 -36.48 46.20 37.00
C GLY A 12 -36.08 44.85 37.57
N ALA A 13 -35.63 44.85 38.82
CA ALA A 13 -35.47 43.64 39.61
C ALA A 13 -36.82 43.00 39.97
N ALA A 14 -36.97 41.68 39.72
CA ALA A 14 -37.90 40.85 40.47
C ALA A 14 -37.41 39.41 40.46
N GLY A 15 -37.11 38.89 41.63
CA GLY A 15 -36.72 37.53 41.89
C GLY A 15 -37.85 36.53 41.57
N GLN A 16 -37.46 35.41 41.01
CA GLN A 16 -38.26 34.21 41.04
C GLN A 16 -37.41 32.98 41.39
N SER A 17 -37.94 32.30 42.40
CA SER A 17 -37.51 31.10 43.06
C SER A 17 -37.26 29.93 42.10
N ARG A 18 -36.18 29.22 42.35
CA ARG A 18 -35.87 27.87 41.77
C ARG A 18 -36.95 26.87 42.19
N PRO A 19 -37.45 26.02 41.28
CA PRO A 19 -38.11 24.79 41.68
C PRO A 19 -37.08 23.74 42.05
N ALA A 20 -37.37 22.98 43.10
CA ALA A 20 -36.59 21.88 43.64
C ALA A 20 -36.40 20.76 42.61
N ALA A 21 -35.23 20.15 42.66
CA ALA A 21 -34.93 18.94 41.91
C ALA A 21 -35.81 17.79 42.39
N VAL A 22 -36.56 17.20 41.46
CA VAL A 22 -37.24 15.92 41.66
C VAL A 22 -36.19 14.81 41.50
N GLU A 23 -35.91 14.13 42.60
CA GLU A 23 -35.11 12.88 42.57
C GLU A 23 -35.90 11.80 41.81
N GLN A 24 -35.33 11.29 40.75
CA GLN A 24 -35.79 10.07 40.10
C GLN A 24 -35.27 8.85 40.89
N PRO A 25 -36.08 7.82 41.12
CA PRO A 25 -35.67 6.64 41.84
C PRO A 25 -34.67 5.84 41.02
N THR A 26 -33.61 5.39 41.68
CA THR A 26 -32.56 4.49 41.17
C THR A 26 -33.19 3.14 40.78
N PRO A 27 -32.98 2.60 39.60
CA PRO A 27 -33.43 1.25 39.28
C PRO A 27 -32.64 0.22 40.09
N THR A 28 -33.34 -0.62 40.80
CA THR A 28 -32.85 -1.77 41.56
C THR A 28 -32.11 -2.71 40.61
N ALA A 29 -30.86 -3.04 40.92
CA ALA A 29 -30.06 -3.99 40.19
C ALA A 29 -30.69 -5.39 40.32
N THR A 30 -31.18 -5.92 39.21
CA THR A 30 -31.57 -7.33 39.09
C THR A 30 -30.29 -8.17 39.02
N ALA A 31 -30.15 -9.10 39.95
CA ALA A 31 -29.04 -10.03 40.01
C ALA A 31 -28.96 -10.85 38.72
N SER A 32 -27.80 -10.84 38.11
CA SER A 32 -27.46 -11.70 36.96
C SER A 32 -27.34 -13.15 37.40
N PRO A 33 -27.89 -14.14 36.69
CA PRO A 33 -27.77 -15.54 37.08
C PRO A 33 -26.30 -16.00 36.96
N THR A 34 -25.89 -16.75 37.95
CA THR A 34 -24.59 -17.45 38.03
C THR A 34 -24.45 -18.36 36.82
N PRO A 35 -23.33 -18.36 36.10
CA PRO A 35 -23.13 -19.29 34.99
C PRO A 35 -22.95 -20.73 35.53
N THR A 36 -23.74 -21.64 34.98
CA THR A 36 -23.64 -23.09 35.20
C THR A 36 -22.28 -23.59 34.69
N PRO A 37 -21.55 -24.44 35.41
CA PRO A 37 -20.27 -24.94 34.95
C PRO A 37 -20.46 -25.83 33.72
N THR A 38 -19.71 -25.53 32.67
CA THR A 38 -19.60 -26.35 31.45
C THR A 38 -18.93 -27.67 31.78
N PRO A 39 -19.48 -28.83 31.37
CA PRO A 39 -18.82 -30.10 31.62
C PRO A 39 -17.48 -30.19 30.88
N THR A 40 -16.45 -30.65 31.60
CA THR A 40 -15.11 -30.95 31.08
C THR A 40 -15.24 -32.10 30.07
N PRO A 41 -14.64 -32.00 28.87
CA PRO A 41 -14.66 -33.11 27.93
C PRO A 41 -13.84 -34.28 28.47
N THR A 42 -14.48 -35.43 28.56
CA THR A 42 -13.85 -36.73 28.88
C THR A 42 -12.88 -37.09 27.75
N ALA A 43 -11.65 -37.36 28.10
CA ALA A 43 -10.62 -37.83 27.16
C ALA A 43 -11.07 -39.16 26.49
N THR A 44 -11.25 -39.10 25.17
CA THR A 44 -11.50 -40.28 24.34
C THR A 44 -10.19 -41.04 24.20
N ALA A 45 -10.20 -42.30 24.59
CA ALA A 45 -9.06 -43.22 24.49
C ALA A 45 -8.64 -43.38 23.01
N THR A 46 -7.37 -43.20 22.75
CA THR A 46 -6.74 -43.46 21.44
C THR A 46 -6.75 -44.96 21.18
N PRO A 47 -7.24 -45.45 20.02
CA PRO A 47 -7.15 -46.86 19.69
C PRO A 47 -5.70 -47.28 19.45
N SER A 48 -5.34 -48.45 20.03
CA SER A 48 -4.05 -49.12 19.87
C SER A 48 -3.80 -49.49 18.40
N PRO A 49 -2.59 -49.39 17.86
CA PRO A 49 -2.31 -49.72 16.47
C PRO A 49 -2.44 -51.24 16.23
N THR A 50 -3.15 -51.59 15.16
CA THR A 50 -3.27 -52.96 14.64
C THR A 50 -1.91 -53.42 14.10
N PRO A 51 -1.46 -54.66 14.37
CA PRO A 51 -0.18 -55.13 13.86
C PRO A 51 -0.19 -55.31 12.35
N THR A 52 0.84 -54.79 11.71
CA THR A 52 1.12 -54.91 10.25
C THR A 52 1.44 -56.36 9.91
N PRO A 53 0.85 -56.96 8.86
CA PRO A 53 1.18 -58.32 8.45
C PRO A 53 2.61 -58.40 7.88
N THR A 54 3.33 -59.40 8.25
CA THR A 54 4.68 -59.76 7.81
C THR A 54 4.64 -60.15 6.31
N PRO A 55 5.53 -59.61 5.45
CA PRO A 55 5.54 -59.98 4.04
C PRO A 55 6.00 -61.45 3.82
N THR A 56 5.25 -62.17 3.02
CA THR A 56 5.58 -63.53 2.55
C THR A 56 6.74 -63.46 1.55
N PRO A 57 7.75 -64.34 1.60
CA PRO A 57 8.87 -64.31 0.69
C PRO A 57 8.45 -64.68 -0.74
N THR A 58 8.83 -63.85 -1.70
CA THR A 58 8.67 -64.08 -3.13
C THR A 58 9.67 -65.14 -3.62
N PRO A 59 9.26 -66.10 -4.47
CA PRO A 59 10.18 -67.12 -5.00
C PRO A 59 11.20 -66.53 -5.95
N THR A 60 12.45 -66.97 -5.79
CA THR A 60 13.59 -66.60 -6.61
C THR A 60 13.42 -67.12 -8.05
N ALA A 61 13.46 -66.22 -9.04
CA ALA A 61 13.42 -66.59 -10.45
C ALA A 61 14.77 -67.07 -10.93
N THR A 62 14.75 -68.15 -11.69
CA THR A 62 15.91 -68.76 -12.38
C THR A 62 16.43 -67.84 -13.49
N PRO A 63 17.74 -67.72 -13.68
CA PRO A 63 18.29 -66.83 -14.70
C PRO A 63 18.05 -67.38 -16.13
N THR A 64 17.46 -66.56 -16.99
CA THR A 64 17.36 -66.79 -18.43
C THR A 64 18.66 -66.38 -19.10
N PRO A 65 19.14 -67.09 -20.13
CA PRO A 65 20.38 -66.72 -20.82
C PRO A 65 20.21 -65.43 -21.61
N ALA A 66 21.29 -64.67 -21.66
CA ALA A 66 21.38 -63.38 -22.36
C ALA A 66 21.17 -63.54 -23.85
N PRO A 67 20.43 -62.61 -24.49
CA PRO A 67 20.37 -62.54 -25.97
C PRO A 67 21.64 -61.87 -26.51
N GLU A 68 22.08 -62.33 -27.66
CA GLU A 68 23.17 -61.75 -28.45
C GLU A 68 22.91 -60.28 -28.81
N VAL A 69 23.95 -59.47 -28.73
CA VAL A 69 23.93 -58.06 -29.10
C VAL A 69 23.95 -57.93 -30.61
N PRO A 70 22.94 -57.29 -31.24
CA PRO A 70 23.08 -56.85 -32.64
C PRO A 70 24.03 -55.67 -32.72
N GLU A 71 24.82 -55.62 -33.79
CA GLU A 71 25.72 -54.52 -34.15
C GLU A 71 24.95 -53.19 -34.21
N ALA A 72 25.54 -52.14 -33.66
CA ALA A 72 25.03 -50.80 -33.64
C ALA A 72 24.96 -50.21 -35.06
N ASP A 73 23.74 -50.03 -35.57
CA ASP A 73 23.49 -49.08 -36.65
C ASP A 73 23.76 -47.68 -36.12
N SER A 74 24.56 -46.94 -36.85
CA SER A 74 24.85 -45.54 -36.58
C SER A 74 23.57 -44.70 -36.79
N GLU A 75 22.84 -44.40 -35.70
CA GLU A 75 21.78 -43.40 -35.73
C GLU A 75 22.37 -42.03 -36.08
N GLU A 76 21.96 -41.46 -37.21
CA GLU A 76 22.07 -40.03 -37.52
C GLU A 76 21.49 -39.25 -36.37
N PRO A 77 22.06 -38.10 -35.95
CA PRO A 77 21.48 -37.31 -34.88
C PRO A 77 20.09 -36.85 -35.28
N GLU A 78 19.08 -37.33 -34.54
CA GLU A 78 17.67 -36.88 -34.67
C GLU A 78 17.65 -35.33 -34.60
N GLU A 79 17.18 -34.68 -35.65
CA GLU A 79 16.88 -33.24 -35.62
C GLU A 79 15.99 -32.95 -34.37
N PRO A 80 16.32 -31.92 -33.57
CA PRO A 80 15.51 -31.62 -32.40
C PRO A 80 14.09 -31.33 -32.88
N ALA A 81 13.13 -32.06 -32.31
CA ALA A 81 11.71 -31.85 -32.59
C ALA A 81 11.39 -30.34 -32.42
N PRO A 82 10.62 -29.75 -33.36
CA PRO A 82 10.31 -28.34 -33.35
C PRO A 82 9.78 -27.94 -31.97
N GLY A 83 10.45 -26.97 -31.32
CA GLY A 83 10.05 -26.49 -30.00
C GLY A 83 8.59 -26.03 -30.01
N VAL A 84 7.83 -26.40 -28.99
CA VAL A 84 6.43 -25.97 -28.85
C VAL A 84 6.44 -24.45 -28.69
N SER A 85 5.90 -23.74 -29.69
CA SER A 85 5.82 -22.28 -29.69
C SER A 85 4.71 -21.78 -28.79
N ALA A 86 4.91 -20.67 -28.07
CA ALA A 86 3.89 -20.02 -27.30
C ALA A 86 2.81 -19.40 -28.19
N VAL A 87 1.55 -19.43 -27.72
CA VAL A 87 0.40 -18.83 -28.41
C VAL A 87 -0.12 -17.62 -27.62
N VAL A 88 -0.73 -16.66 -28.33
CA VAL A 88 -1.39 -15.52 -27.70
C VAL A 88 -2.66 -16.01 -26.97
N PRO A 89 -2.77 -15.81 -25.63
CA PRO A 89 -3.95 -16.22 -24.87
C PRO A 89 -5.25 -15.62 -25.42
N THR A 90 -6.31 -16.41 -25.53
CA THR A 90 -7.59 -15.95 -26.07
C THR A 90 -8.47 -15.20 -25.06
N GLY A 91 -8.29 -15.47 -23.75
CA GLY A 91 -9.06 -14.81 -22.69
C GLY A 91 -8.60 -13.37 -22.41
N PRO A 92 -9.50 -12.52 -21.89
CA PRO A 92 -9.18 -11.12 -21.61
C PRO A 92 -8.30 -10.95 -20.36
N ARG A 93 -8.12 -12.00 -19.56
CA ARG A 93 -7.40 -11.91 -18.28
C ARG A 93 -6.66 -13.19 -17.89
N LEU A 94 -5.42 -13.00 -17.47
CA LEU A 94 -4.62 -14.00 -16.77
C LEU A 94 -4.61 -13.64 -15.27
N GLY A 95 -5.75 -13.90 -14.61
CA GLY A 95 -6.00 -13.57 -13.21
C GLY A 95 -5.79 -14.78 -12.29
N GLY A 96 -5.83 -14.57 -11.00
CA GLY A 96 -5.72 -15.63 -9.99
C GLY A 96 -5.47 -15.04 -8.63
N ASN A 97 -5.88 -15.76 -7.57
CA ASN A 97 -5.82 -15.26 -6.20
C ASN A 97 -4.39 -15.21 -5.64
N SER A 98 -3.47 -16.01 -6.17
CA SER A 98 -2.06 -16.03 -5.77
C SER A 98 -1.13 -15.82 -6.97
N ARG A 99 0.09 -15.34 -6.74
CA ARG A 99 1.13 -15.23 -7.77
C ARG A 99 1.45 -16.58 -8.40
N PHE A 100 1.45 -17.65 -7.63
CA PHE A 100 1.68 -19.02 -8.12
C PHE A 100 0.58 -19.46 -9.07
N GLY A 101 -0.70 -19.26 -8.71
CA GLY A 101 -1.84 -19.57 -9.57
C GLY A 101 -1.89 -18.71 -10.84
N ARG A 102 -1.45 -17.44 -10.79
CA ARG A 102 -1.36 -16.60 -12.00
C ARG A 102 -0.30 -17.08 -12.97
N ALA A 103 0.87 -17.49 -12.47
CA ALA A 103 1.91 -18.09 -13.30
C ALA A 103 1.41 -19.38 -14.00
N VAL A 104 0.67 -20.22 -13.28
CA VAL A 104 0.03 -21.41 -13.87
C VAL A 104 -0.99 -21.05 -14.94
N LEU A 105 -1.85 -20.04 -14.71
CA LEU A 105 -2.82 -19.60 -15.71
C LEU A 105 -2.15 -19.01 -16.96
N ALA A 106 -1.08 -18.24 -16.77
CA ALA A 106 -0.26 -17.70 -17.86
C ALA A 106 0.38 -18.83 -18.69
N SER A 107 0.97 -19.83 -18.01
CA SER A 107 1.55 -21.01 -18.64
C SER A 107 0.53 -21.80 -19.46
N ARG A 108 -0.62 -22.13 -18.87
CA ARG A 108 -1.69 -22.87 -19.57
C ARG A 108 -2.21 -22.16 -20.81
N ALA A 109 -2.35 -20.84 -20.72
CA ALA A 109 -2.90 -20.03 -21.78
C ALA A 109 -1.91 -19.83 -22.94
N ALA A 110 -0.62 -19.68 -22.63
CA ALA A 110 0.41 -19.44 -23.63
C ALA A 110 1.09 -20.73 -24.15
N PHE A 111 1.09 -21.81 -23.37
CA PHE A 111 1.73 -23.09 -23.72
C PHE A 111 0.72 -24.25 -23.59
N PRO A 112 -0.34 -24.29 -24.40
CA PRO A 112 -1.40 -25.31 -24.30
C PRO A 112 -0.86 -26.73 -24.56
N ASP A 113 0.09 -26.87 -25.48
CA ASP A 113 0.61 -28.15 -25.98
C ASP A 113 1.82 -28.66 -25.18
N GLY A 114 2.19 -27.96 -24.08
CA GLY A 114 3.33 -28.33 -23.24
C GLY A 114 4.55 -27.46 -23.48
N ALA A 115 5.71 -27.86 -22.90
CA ALA A 115 6.98 -27.16 -23.10
C ALA A 115 8.17 -28.08 -22.78
N THR A 116 9.19 -28.11 -23.63
CA THR A 116 10.39 -28.92 -23.41
C THR A 116 11.24 -28.42 -22.25
N THR A 117 11.21 -27.12 -22.00
CA THR A 117 11.89 -26.46 -20.87
C THR A 117 10.89 -25.63 -20.08
N VAL A 118 11.03 -25.65 -18.75
CA VAL A 118 10.24 -24.78 -17.84
C VAL A 118 11.18 -24.03 -16.93
N ILE A 119 11.02 -22.71 -16.86
CA ILE A 119 11.80 -21.88 -15.94
C ILE A 119 11.01 -21.74 -14.63
N VAL A 120 11.66 -22.00 -13.50
CA VAL A 120 11.09 -21.79 -12.17
C VAL A 120 11.90 -20.77 -11.38
N ALA A 121 11.18 -19.86 -10.68
CA ALA A 121 11.78 -18.87 -9.78
C ALA A 121 11.07 -18.86 -8.43
N ASN A 122 11.77 -18.43 -7.37
CA ASN A 122 11.17 -18.28 -6.06
C ASN A 122 10.13 -17.15 -6.07
N GLY A 123 8.85 -17.51 -5.96
CA GLY A 123 7.73 -16.56 -5.95
C GLY A 123 7.65 -15.72 -4.66
N ASP A 124 8.34 -16.08 -3.58
CA ASP A 124 8.39 -15.27 -2.36
C ASP A 124 9.45 -14.15 -2.47
N ALA A 125 10.38 -14.25 -3.43
CA ALA A 125 11.32 -13.19 -3.79
C ALA A 125 10.68 -12.13 -4.72
N THR A 126 11.21 -10.92 -4.72
CA THR A 126 10.74 -9.81 -5.58
C THR A 126 11.66 -9.53 -6.78
N VAL A 127 12.88 -10.04 -6.75
CA VAL A 127 13.90 -9.76 -7.78
C VAL A 127 14.02 -10.94 -8.75
N GLY A 128 14.17 -12.14 -8.23
CA GLY A 128 14.34 -13.39 -9.01
C GLY A 128 13.31 -13.57 -10.12
N PRO A 129 12.00 -13.37 -9.86
CA PRO A 129 10.97 -13.52 -10.88
C PRO A 129 11.17 -12.67 -12.14
N VAL A 130 11.59 -11.41 -12.02
CA VAL A 130 11.79 -10.53 -13.19
C VAL A 130 13.06 -10.93 -13.97
N LEU A 131 14.10 -11.33 -13.25
CA LEU A 131 15.33 -11.82 -13.89
C LEU A 131 15.12 -13.17 -14.58
N ALA A 132 14.28 -14.05 -14.00
CA ALA A 132 13.89 -15.31 -14.62
C ALA A 132 13.05 -15.12 -15.88
N ALA A 133 12.32 -13.99 -15.99
CA ALA A 133 11.59 -13.66 -17.22
C ALA A 133 12.52 -13.44 -18.42
N SER A 134 13.78 -12.93 -18.22
CA SER A 134 14.79 -12.86 -19.27
C SER A 134 15.14 -14.27 -19.78
N LEU A 135 15.44 -15.18 -18.86
CA LEU A 135 15.77 -16.56 -19.22
C LEU A 135 14.59 -17.28 -19.90
N ALA A 136 13.37 -17.04 -19.41
CA ALA A 136 12.17 -17.58 -20.01
C ALA A 136 11.98 -17.08 -21.46
N ALA A 137 12.28 -15.80 -21.70
CA ALA A 137 12.30 -15.19 -23.02
C ALA A 137 13.37 -15.84 -23.94
N ASP A 138 14.59 -15.97 -23.43
CA ASP A 138 15.73 -16.49 -24.20
C ASP A 138 15.59 -17.97 -24.54
N ARG A 139 14.84 -18.76 -23.75
CA ARG A 139 14.58 -20.18 -23.99
C ARG A 139 13.16 -20.46 -24.50
N SER A 140 12.38 -19.45 -24.85
CA SER A 140 10.96 -19.57 -25.28
C SER A 140 10.16 -20.49 -24.36
N ALA A 141 10.32 -20.35 -23.05
CA ALA A 141 9.82 -21.27 -22.03
C ALA A 141 8.80 -20.61 -21.10
N PRO A 142 7.81 -21.37 -20.54
CA PRO A 142 6.94 -20.85 -19.51
C PRO A 142 7.69 -20.54 -18.22
N LEU A 143 7.28 -19.43 -17.56
CA LEU A 143 7.78 -19.02 -16.24
C LEU A 143 6.78 -19.42 -15.16
N LEU A 144 7.19 -20.28 -14.23
CA LEU A 144 6.42 -20.66 -13.06
C LEU A 144 7.07 -20.16 -11.76
N PHE A 145 6.23 -19.94 -10.74
CA PHE A 145 6.73 -19.56 -9.41
C PHE A 145 6.59 -20.74 -8.45
N VAL A 146 7.62 -20.96 -7.66
CA VAL A 146 7.69 -21.99 -6.61
C VAL A 146 8.08 -21.36 -5.28
N ARG A 147 8.02 -22.13 -4.19
CA ARG A 147 8.60 -21.74 -2.89
C ARG A 147 9.99 -22.32 -2.75
N ALA A 148 10.77 -21.77 -1.82
CA ALA A 148 12.10 -22.28 -1.54
C ALA A 148 12.07 -23.74 -1.11
N ASP A 149 11.07 -24.11 -0.28
CA ASP A 149 10.91 -25.41 0.39
C ASP A 149 10.06 -26.43 -0.38
N GLY A 150 9.51 -26.04 -1.55
CA GLY A 150 8.69 -26.98 -2.33
C GLY A 150 7.76 -26.35 -3.35
N ILE A 151 6.92 -27.21 -3.93
CA ILE A 151 5.96 -26.84 -4.97
C ILE A 151 4.52 -27.08 -4.51
N SER A 152 3.63 -26.13 -4.77
CA SER A 152 2.19 -26.31 -4.49
C SER A 152 1.58 -27.37 -5.43
N SER A 153 0.45 -27.99 -5.01
CA SER A 153 -0.29 -28.94 -5.87
C SER A 153 -0.63 -28.36 -7.24
N THR A 154 -1.06 -27.11 -7.28
CA THR A 154 -1.41 -26.42 -8.53
C THR A 154 -0.21 -26.29 -9.48
N VAL A 155 0.97 -25.94 -8.97
CA VAL A 155 2.21 -25.85 -9.78
C VAL A 155 2.69 -27.24 -10.19
N ARG A 156 2.60 -28.24 -9.29
CA ARG A 156 2.93 -29.62 -9.62
C ARG A 156 2.08 -30.15 -10.78
N THR A 157 0.75 -29.96 -10.73
CA THR A 157 -0.16 -30.35 -11.79
C THR A 157 0.20 -29.68 -13.12
N GLU A 158 0.62 -28.42 -13.08
CA GLU A 158 1.02 -27.72 -14.31
C GLU A 158 2.35 -28.22 -14.86
N LEU A 159 3.35 -28.48 -14.03
CA LEU A 159 4.61 -29.07 -14.45
C LEU A 159 4.39 -30.45 -15.09
N MET A 160 3.50 -31.28 -14.52
CA MET A 160 3.14 -32.58 -15.11
C MET A 160 2.41 -32.41 -16.45
N ARG A 161 1.53 -31.41 -16.63
CA ARG A 161 0.86 -31.11 -17.90
C ARG A 161 1.83 -30.67 -18.98
N LEU A 162 2.80 -29.80 -18.60
CA LEU A 162 3.81 -29.29 -19.53
C LEU A 162 4.77 -30.39 -19.99
N ALA A 163 4.94 -31.48 -19.24
CA ALA A 163 5.81 -32.60 -19.50
C ALA A 163 7.24 -32.22 -19.94
N PRO A 164 7.94 -31.35 -19.18
CA PRO A 164 9.22 -30.81 -19.58
C PRO A 164 10.31 -31.90 -19.61
N LYS A 165 11.25 -31.79 -20.58
CA LYS A 165 12.51 -32.54 -20.56
C LYS A 165 13.48 -31.98 -19.50
N THR A 166 13.38 -30.68 -19.19
CA THR A 166 14.23 -29.99 -18.23
C THR A 166 13.47 -28.91 -17.48
N ILE A 167 13.64 -28.86 -16.18
CA ILE A 167 13.20 -27.74 -15.32
C ILE A 167 14.43 -26.91 -14.95
N VAL A 168 14.44 -25.62 -15.22
CA VAL A 168 15.54 -24.72 -14.85
C VAL A 168 15.19 -23.97 -13.60
N ALA A 169 15.86 -24.25 -12.50
CA ALA A 169 15.76 -23.48 -11.25
C ALA A 169 16.69 -22.26 -11.34
N PHE A 170 16.12 -21.06 -11.45
CA PHE A 170 16.84 -19.82 -11.62
C PHE A 170 16.69 -18.91 -10.40
N GLY A 171 17.80 -18.70 -9.69
CA GLY A 171 17.78 -17.93 -8.44
C GLY A 171 19.12 -17.84 -7.73
N THR A 172 19.07 -17.47 -6.47
CA THR A 172 20.20 -17.54 -5.54
C THR A 172 20.13 -18.85 -4.74
N ASP A 173 21.19 -19.22 -4.03
CA ASP A 173 21.18 -20.41 -3.16
C ASP A 173 20.11 -20.32 -2.06
N ALA A 174 19.70 -19.12 -1.66
CA ALA A 174 18.64 -18.91 -0.69
C ALA A 174 17.22 -19.07 -1.27
N ASP A 175 17.08 -19.07 -2.60
CA ASP A 175 15.79 -19.19 -3.27
C ASP A 175 15.30 -20.62 -3.40
N PHE A 176 16.19 -21.61 -3.25
CA PHE A 176 15.87 -23.02 -3.39
C PHE A 176 16.62 -23.85 -2.35
N ASP A 177 15.91 -24.39 -1.38
CA ASP A 177 16.48 -25.39 -0.49
C ASP A 177 16.47 -26.80 -1.13
N ARG A 178 17.02 -27.79 -0.40
CA ARG A 178 17.09 -29.15 -0.89
C ARG A 178 15.70 -29.75 -1.16
N GLY A 179 14.72 -29.47 -0.28
CA GLY A 179 13.36 -29.99 -0.43
C GLY A 179 12.66 -29.47 -1.67
N GLY A 180 12.88 -28.17 -1.99
CA GLY A 180 12.37 -27.54 -3.21
C GLY A 180 12.96 -28.16 -4.47
N ILE A 181 14.28 -28.39 -4.50
CA ILE A 181 14.97 -29.03 -5.64
C ILE A 181 14.54 -30.50 -5.79
N ASP A 182 14.49 -31.26 -4.69
CA ASP A 182 14.07 -32.68 -4.71
C ASP A 182 12.61 -32.80 -5.22
N ALA A 183 11.74 -31.85 -4.85
CA ALA A 183 10.36 -31.83 -5.32
C ALA A 183 10.21 -31.54 -6.82
N LEU A 184 11.11 -30.75 -7.42
CA LEU A 184 11.20 -30.50 -8.84
C LEU A 184 11.81 -31.70 -9.58
N ALA A 185 12.91 -32.25 -9.06
CA ALA A 185 13.61 -33.40 -9.62
C ALA A 185 12.75 -34.67 -9.68
N ALA A 186 11.74 -34.78 -8.81
CA ALA A 186 10.73 -35.84 -8.88
C ALA A 186 9.78 -35.74 -10.10
N ILE A 187 9.87 -34.67 -10.89
CA ILE A 187 9.04 -34.46 -12.10
C ILE A 187 9.89 -34.54 -13.36
N ALA A 188 11.03 -33.84 -13.41
CA ALA A 188 11.95 -33.84 -14.54
C ALA A 188 13.36 -33.45 -14.07
N PRO A 189 14.42 -33.73 -14.84
CA PRO A 189 15.79 -33.28 -14.55
C PRO A 189 15.82 -31.77 -14.28
N VAL A 190 16.60 -31.36 -13.24
CA VAL A 190 16.71 -29.97 -12.80
C VAL A 190 18.08 -29.41 -13.16
N GLU A 191 18.11 -28.43 -14.04
CA GLU A 191 19.24 -27.54 -14.26
C GLU A 191 19.20 -26.41 -13.21
N ARG A 192 20.33 -26.14 -12.54
CA ARG A 192 20.41 -25.05 -11.57
C ARG A 192 21.28 -23.91 -12.12
N ILE A 193 20.67 -22.75 -12.34
CA ILE A 193 21.38 -21.52 -12.73
C ILE A 193 21.34 -20.56 -11.55
N MET A 194 22.45 -20.55 -10.77
CA MET A 194 22.55 -19.75 -9.55
C MET A 194 23.39 -18.50 -9.78
N PHE A 195 22.98 -17.40 -9.15
CA PHE A 195 23.66 -16.11 -9.25
C PHE A 195 23.79 -15.41 -7.90
N SER A 196 24.78 -14.52 -7.79
CA SER A 196 25.02 -13.69 -6.60
C SER A 196 24.66 -12.22 -6.79
N SER A 197 24.38 -11.80 -8.02
CA SER A 197 24.03 -10.41 -8.34
C SER A 197 23.09 -10.32 -9.54
N ARG A 198 22.31 -9.23 -9.63
CA ARG A 198 21.39 -8.99 -10.75
C ARG A 198 22.07 -8.93 -12.12
N PRO A 199 23.21 -8.21 -12.28
CA PRO A 199 23.92 -8.22 -13.56
C PRO A 199 24.44 -9.61 -13.97
N GLN A 200 24.89 -10.43 -12.98
CA GLN A 200 25.29 -11.80 -13.25
C GLN A 200 24.11 -12.65 -13.71
N ALA A 201 22.96 -12.55 -13.03
CA ALA A 201 21.74 -13.27 -13.41
C ALA A 201 21.34 -12.97 -14.85
N SER A 202 21.27 -11.68 -15.21
CA SER A 202 20.88 -11.26 -16.56
C SER A 202 21.90 -11.68 -17.62
N ARG A 203 23.20 -11.68 -17.28
CA ARG A 203 24.23 -12.19 -18.18
C ARG A 203 24.10 -13.71 -18.38
N LEU A 204 23.88 -14.48 -17.31
CA LEU A 204 23.67 -15.94 -17.43
C LEU A 204 22.43 -16.27 -18.27
N ALA A 205 21.36 -15.44 -18.18
CA ALA A 205 20.23 -15.58 -19.09
C ALA A 205 20.64 -15.32 -20.55
N LEU A 206 21.32 -14.20 -20.79
CA LEU A 206 21.81 -13.85 -22.13
C LEU A 206 22.75 -14.90 -22.71
N ASP A 207 23.68 -15.44 -21.89
CA ASP A 207 24.63 -16.48 -22.27
C ASP A 207 23.95 -17.83 -22.62
N SER A 208 22.68 -18.03 -22.24
CA SER A 208 21.92 -19.24 -22.54
C SER A 208 21.23 -19.22 -23.93
N ARG A 209 21.35 -18.13 -24.67
CA ARG A 209 20.83 -18.04 -26.04
C ARG A 209 21.69 -18.82 -27.02
N SER A 210 21.05 -19.51 -27.96
CA SER A 210 21.70 -20.16 -29.06
C SER A 210 21.80 -19.29 -30.32
N GLU A 211 20.83 -18.36 -30.48
CA GLU A 211 20.69 -17.55 -31.69
C GLU A 211 21.29 -16.13 -31.47
N PRO A 212 22.02 -15.61 -32.48
CA PRO A 212 22.51 -14.23 -32.45
C PRO A 212 21.35 -13.23 -32.52
N VAL A 213 21.63 -11.99 -32.11
CA VAL A 213 20.68 -10.88 -32.21
C VAL A 213 21.36 -9.62 -32.73
N ASP A 214 20.65 -8.78 -33.48
CA ASP A 214 21.19 -7.50 -33.96
C ASP A 214 21.19 -6.41 -32.87
N THR A 215 20.23 -6.48 -31.94
CA THR A 215 20.01 -5.45 -30.93
C THR A 215 19.90 -6.04 -29.52
N VAL A 216 20.63 -5.44 -28.57
CA VAL A 216 20.47 -5.69 -27.13
C VAL A 216 19.80 -4.49 -26.45
N TYR A 217 18.70 -4.75 -25.74
CA TYR A 217 17.99 -3.78 -24.91
C TYR A 217 18.57 -3.80 -23.50
N LEU A 218 19.40 -2.78 -23.19
CA LEU A 218 20.17 -2.70 -21.96
C LEU A 218 19.49 -1.81 -20.94
N SER A 219 19.20 -2.34 -19.75
CA SER A 219 18.59 -1.61 -18.63
C SER A 219 19.51 -1.51 -17.42
N GLY A 220 19.25 -0.53 -16.56
CA GLY A 220 19.86 -0.42 -15.25
C GLY A 220 19.17 -1.30 -14.20
N SER A 221 19.34 -0.95 -12.93
CA SER A 221 18.85 -1.75 -11.78
C SER A 221 17.34 -1.66 -11.49
N ASP A 222 16.57 -0.80 -12.18
CA ASP A 222 15.10 -0.75 -12.04
C ASP A 222 14.51 -1.97 -12.77
N LEU A 223 13.82 -2.82 -12.00
CA LEU A 223 13.21 -4.04 -12.53
C LEU A 223 12.05 -3.76 -13.50
N ARG A 224 11.39 -2.60 -13.42
CA ARG A 224 10.35 -2.19 -14.37
C ARG A 224 10.95 -1.86 -15.74
N SER A 225 12.03 -1.08 -15.74
CA SER A 225 12.79 -0.80 -16.97
C SER A 225 13.33 -2.10 -17.60
N HIS A 226 13.80 -3.04 -16.79
CA HIS A 226 14.28 -4.34 -17.28
C HIS A 226 13.14 -5.18 -17.86
N ALA A 227 11.99 -5.27 -17.21
CA ALA A 227 10.82 -5.97 -17.74
C ALA A 227 10.32 -5.39 -19.08
N LEU A 228 10.38 -4.05 -19.22
CA LEU A 228 10.09 -3.41 -20.51
C LEU A 228 11.16 -3.73 -21.58
N ALA A 229 12.42 -3.85 -21.18
CA ALA A 229 13.51 -4.28 -22.08
C ALA A 229 13.27 -5.72 -22.57
N ILE A 230 12.84 -6.64 -21.68
CA ILE A 230 12.45 -8.01 -22.03
C ILE A 230 11.28 -8.02 -23.02
N SER A 231 10.23 -7.24 -22.73
CA SER A 231 9.07 -7.12 -23.61
C SER A 231 9.47 -6.62 -25.00
N LEU A 232 10.28 -5.56 -25.05
CA LEU A 232 10.74 -4.98 -26.33
C LEU A 232 11.63 -5.95 -27.08
N ALA A 233 12.52 -6.66 -26.39
CA ALA A 233 13.36 -7.70 -26.97
C ALA A 233 12.53 -8.78 -27.67
N GLY A 234 11.47 -9.26 -27.01
CA GLY A 234 10.58 -10.27 -27.60
C GLY A 234 9.77 -9.79 -28.80
N THR A 235 9.36 -8.52 -28.79
CA THR A 235 8.59 -7.95 -29.92
C THR A 235 9.45 -7.57 -31.13
N THR A 236 10.77 -7.50 -30.97
CA THR A 236 11.70 -7.05 -32.00
C THR A 236 12.82 -8.08 -32.29
N SER A 237 12.68 -9.30 -31.83
CA SER A 237 13.66 -10.39 -31.96
C SER A 237 15.06 -10.04 -31.42
N GLY A 238 15.13 -9.19 -30.39
CA GLY A 238 16.36 -8.81 -29.70
C GLY A 238 16.62 -9.62 -28.44
N ALA A 239 17.57 -9.14 -27.63
CA ALA A 239 17.83 -9.68 -26.28
C ALA A 239 17.81 -8.59 -25.21
N ALA A 240 17.55 -8.96 -23.95
CA ALA A 240 17.52 -8.03 -22.83
C ALA A 240 18.72 -8.26 -21.89
N LEU A 241 19.36 -7.17 -21.44
CA LEU A 241 20.48 -7.23 -20.50
C LEU A 241 20.33 -6.17 -19.39
N LEU A 242 20.40 -6.62 -18.12
CA LEU A 242 20.47 -5.74 -16.96
C LEU A 242 21.91 -5.55 -16.50
N VAL A 243 22.31 -4.30 -16.31
CA VAL A 243 23.68 -3.95 -15.89
C VAL A 243 23.68 -3.05 -14.64
N ASN A 244 24.82 -2.97 -13.97
CA ASN A 244 25.11 -1.90 -13.03
C ASN A 244 25.64 -0.67 -13.78
N GLY A 245 24.75 0.04 -14.43
CA GLY A 245 25.10 1.12 -15.36
C GLY A 245 25.46 2.47 -14.73
N LYS A 246 25.54 2.58 -13.38
CA LYS A 246 25.85 3.86 -12.71
C LYS A 246 27.32 4.27 -12.75
N GLY A 247 28.20 3.34 -13.06
CA GLY A 247 29.63 3.58 -13.19
C GLY A 247 29.99 4.34 -14.46
N SER A 248 31.28 4.65 -14.59
CA SER A 248 31.87 5.29 -15.77
C SER A 248 32.53 4.29 -16.75
N SER A 249 32.60 3.01 -16.38
CA SER A 249 33.21 1.96 -17.21
C SER A 249 32.29 0.75 -17.33
N VAL A 250 32.34 0.12 -18.49
CA VAL A 250 31.65 -1.15 -18.76
C VAL A 250 32.54 -2.31 -18.29
N ALA A 251 31.99 -3.23 -17.52
CA ALA A 251 32.74 -4.39 -17.06
C ALA A 251 33.11 -5.31 -18.25
N SER A 252 34.30 -5.88 -18.24
CA SER A 252 34.81 -6.80 -19.30
C SER A 252 33.83 -7.94 -19.58
N LEU A 253 33.35 -8.59 -18.51
CA LEU A 253 32.36 -9.68 -18.63
C LEU A 253 31.04 -9.24 -19.30
N THR A 254 30.68 -7.97 -19.20
CA THR A 254 29.52 -7.43 -19.92
C THR A 254 29.80 -7.24 -21.38
N LEU A 255 30.99 -6.71 -21.72
CA LEU A 255 31.43 -6.57 -23.13
C LEU A 255 31.53 -7.92 -23.81
N GLU A 256 32.18 -8.90 -23.15
CA GLU A 256 32.30 -10.26 -23.66
C GLU A 256 30.92 -10.91 -23.92
N ALA A 257 29.94 -10.73 -23.00
CA ALA A 257 28.61 -11.25 -23.19
C ALA A 257 27.89 -10.56 -24.36
N LEU A 258 28.01 -9.25 -24.51
CA LEU A 258 27.45 -8.49 -25.63
C LEU A 258 28.09 -8.94 -26.97
N GLN A 259 29.40 -9.10 -27.02
CA GLN A 259 30.09 -9.56 -28.22
C GLN A 259 29.65 -10.96 -28.65
N ARG A 260 29.41 -11.88 -27.70
CA ARG A 260 28.90 -13.23 -28.01
C ARG A 260 27.52 -13.23 -28.65
N THR A 261 26.68 -12.20 -28.39
CA THR A 261 25.36 -12.12 -29.03
C THR A 261 25.41 -11.76 -30.51
N GLY A 262 26.55 -11.29 -31.03
CA GLY A 262 26.64 -10.75 -32.37
C GLY A 262 26.00 -9.37 -32.56
N ALA A 263 25.45 -8.77 -31.51
CA ALA A 263 24.76 -7.49 -31.60
C ALA A 263 25.68 -6.35 -32.05
N THR A 264 25.17 -5.51 -32.93
CA THR A 264 25.81 -4.28 -33.37
C THR A 264 25.18 -3.03 -32.74
N SER A 265 23.95 -3.17 -32.24
CA SER A 265 23.15 -2.07 -31.67
C SER A 265 22.78 -2.33 -30.19
N ILE A 266 22.89 -1.27 -29.39
CA ILE A 266 22.43 -1.27 -28.01
C ILE A 266 21.40 -0.16 -27.81
N VAL A 267 20.22 -0.52 -27.31
CA VAL A 267 19.19 0.43 -26.91
C VAL A 267 19.14 0.49 -25.38
N VAL A 268 19.58 1.59 -24.79
CA VAL A 268 19.48 1.82 -23.35
C VAL A 268 18.03 2.11 -22.99
N VAL A 269 17.42 1.23 -22.18
CA VAL A 269 16.04 1.33 -21.68
C VAL A 269 16.09 1.87 -20.26
N GLY A 270 15.93 3.17 -20.12
CA GLY A 270 15.99 3.88 -18.82
C GLY A 270 16.78 5.19 -18.86
N GLY A 271 16.62 5.99 -17.79
CA GLY A 271 17.25 7.29 -17.67
C GLY A 271 18.74 7.24 -17.28
N THR A 272 19.39 8.41 -17.31
CA THR A 272 20.80 8.57 -16.93
C THR A 272 21.09 8.28 -15.45
N SER A 273 20.06 8.28 -14.60
CA SER A 273 20.16 7.83 -13.19
C SER A 273 20.30 6.32 -13.04
N GLU A 274 19.96 5.54 -14.06
CA GLU A 274 20.06 4.08 -14.10
C GLU A 274 21.27 3.61 -14.88
N VAL A 275 21.47 4.17 -16.09
CA VAL A 275 22.62 3.94 -16.94
C VAL A 275 23.23 5.29 -17.30
N SER A 276 24.38 5.62 -16.72
CA SER A 276 25.04 6.91 -16.88
C SER A 276 25.41 7.20 -18.36
N SER A 277 25.61 8.47 -18.70
CA SER A 277 26.12 8.82 -20.04
C SER A 277 27.50 8.20 -20.26
N ALA A 278 28.39 8.31 -19.26
CA ALA A 278 29.73 7.72 -19.37
C ALA A 278 29.75 6.20 -19.58
N TYR A 279 28.73 5.49 -19.04
CA TYR A 279 28.56 4.05 -19.31
C TYR A 279 28.16 3.81 -20.78
N ALA A 280 27.24 4.63 -21.30
CA ALA A 280 26.81 4.57 -22.70
C ALA A 280 27.98 4.92 -23.66
N ASP A 281 28.77 5.97 -23.36
CA ASP A 281 29.98 6.33 -24.08
C ASP A 281 31.00 5.19 -24.10
N GLY A 282 31.11 4.42 -23.00
CA GLY A 282 31.95 3.23 -22.92
C GLY A 282 31.50 2.08 -23.81
N LEU A 283 30.19 1.93 -24.06
CA LEU A 283 29.66 0.97 -25.03
C LEU A 283 29.91 1.43 -26.46
N GLU A 284 29.79 2.72 -26.76
CA GLU A 284 30.14 3.29 -28.07
C GLU A 284 31.62 3.12 -28.36
N ALA A 285 32.50 3.37 -27.38
CA ALA A 285 33.93 3.16 -27.51
C ALA A 285 34.30 1.68 -27.73
N ALA A 286 33.45 0.73 -27.29
CA ALA A 286 33.57 -0.69 -27.55
C ALA A 286 33.05 -1.12 -28.94
N GLY A 287 32.55 -0.19 -29.76
CA GLY A 287 32.15 -0.41 -31.16
C GLY A 287 30.64 -0.65 -31.36
N PHE A 288 29.79 -0.47 -30.33
CA PHE A 288 28.35 -0.62 -30.48
C PHE A 288 27.68 0.70 -30.91
N ALA A 289 26.65 0.63 -31.73
CA ALA A 289 25.74 1.75 -31.99
C ALA A 289 24.77 1.90 -30.80
N VAL A 290 24.92 2.97 -30.00
CA VAL A 290 24.14 3.16 -28.77
C VAL A 290 23.06 4.20 -28.96
N SER A 291 21.85 3.88 -28.56
CA SER A 291 20.73 4.80 -28.47
C SER A 291 20.03 4.68 -27.11
N ARG A 292 19.24 5.69 -26.73
CA ARG A 292 18.53 5.68 -25.43
C ARG A 292 17.05 5.92 -25.59
N ARG A 293 16.25 5.16 -24.84
CA ARG A 293 14.83 5.38 -24.65
C ARG A 293 14.57 5.59 -23.14
N SER A 294 13.93 6.68 -22.78
CA SER A 294 13.60 6.98 -21.39
C SER A 294 12.43 7.94 -21.28
N HIS A 295 11.66 7.80 -20.22
CA HIS A 295 10.61 8.75 -19.84
C HIS A 295 10.44 8.74 -18.32
N SER A 296 10.09 9.89 -17.73
CA SER A 296 9.93 10.01 -16.26
C SER A 296 8.65 9.35 -15.75
N ASP A 297 7.61 9.25 -16.56
CA ASP A 297 6.38 8.53 -16.25
C ASP A 297 6.45 7.09 -16.78
N PRO A 298 6.42 6.05 -15.93
CA PRO A 298 6.52 4.65 -16.39
C PRO A 298 5.34 4.19 -17.25
N LEU A 299 4.15 4.80 -17.14
CA LEU A 299 3.01 4.45 -18.00
C LEU A 299 3.25 4.94 -19.43
N GLU A 300 3.67 6.20 -19.56
CA GLU A 300 4.05 6.76 -20.84
C GLU A 300 5.27 6.06 -21.43
N PHE A 301 6.23 5.69 -20.59
CA PHE A 301 7.43 4.99 -21.03
C PHE A 301 7.09 3.62 -21.63
N SER A 302 6.25 2.84 -20.97
CA SER A 302 5.82 1.54 -21.50
C SER A 302 5.09 1.68 -22.84
N LEU A 303 4.23 2.70 -23.00
CA LEU A 303 3.55 2.98 -24.26
C LEU A 303 4.54 3.36 -25.38
N GLN A 304 5.54 4.20 -25.08
CA GLN A 304 6.56 4.59 -26.07
C GLN A 304 7.34 3.38 -26.58
N LEU A 305 7.66 2.42 -25.70
CA LEU A 305 8.36 1.20 -26.07
C LEU A 305 7.45 0.23 -26.84
N ALA A 306 6.20 0.08 -26.42
CA ALA A 306 5.23 -0.76 -27.09
C ALA A 306 4.93 -0.31 -28.55
N ARG A 307 5.07 0.99 -28.83
CA ARG A 307 4.94 1.54 -30.20
C ARG A 307 6.11 1.21 -31.12
N LEU A 308 7.17 0.59 -30.61
CA LEU A 308 8.30 0.13 -31.41
C LEU A 308 8.10 -1.29 -31.96
N ALA A 309 7.04 -1.98 -31.55
CA ALA A 309 6.65 -3.25 -32.15
C ALA A 309 6.43 -3.06 -33.65
N PRO A 310 7.02 -3.92 -34.52
CA PRO A 310 7.05 -3.70 -35.96
C PRO A 310 5.67 -3.82 -36.64
N ASP A 311 4.80 -4.66 -36.12
CA ASP A 311 3.47 -4.94 -36.67
C ASP A 311 2.37 -4.51 -35.71
N ALA A 312 1.15 -4.33 -36.22
CA ALA A 312 -0.02 -4.10 -35.39
C ALA A 312 -0.25 -5.34 -34.49
N PRO A 313 -0.08 -5.24 -33.19
CA PRO A 313 -0.17 -6.40 -32.30
C PRO A 313 -1.62 -6.89 -32.19
N GLU A 314 -1.82 -8.21 -32.12
CA GLU A 314 -3.13 -8.81 -31.82
C GLU A 314 -3.61 -8.37 -30.43
N ALA A 315 -2.70 -8.33 -29.47
CA ALA A 315 -3.02 -8.03 -28.07
C ALA A 315 -1.93 -7.22 -27.39
N PHE A 316 -2.30 -6.52 -26.30
CA PHE A 316 -1.39 -5.90 -25.36
C PHE A 316 -1.53 -6.55 -23.98
N TYR A 317 -0.43 -6.97 -23.38
CA TYR A 317 -0.41 -7.40 -21.99
C TYR A 317 -0.41 -6.18 -21.07
N ALA A 318 -1.53 -5.95 -20.38
CA ALA A 318 -1.66 -4.85 -19.43
C ALA A 318 -1.33 -5.30 -18.01
N VAL A 319 -0.36 -4.65 -17.37
CA VAL A 319 0.09 -4.97 -16.02
C VAL A 319 0.11 -3.73 -15.11
N ASN A 320 -0.11 -3.95 -13.82
CA ASN A 320 0.13 -2.92 -12.82
C ASN A 320 1.64 -2.89 -12.48
N PRO A 321 2.36 -1.78 -12.73
CA PRO A 321 3.80 -1.69 -12.50
C PRO A 321 4.23 -1.82 -11.03
N ASP A 322 3.28 -1.72 -10.09
CA ASP A 322 3.56 -1.86 -8.66
C ASP A 322 3.47 -3.32 -8.17
N VAL A 323 3.13 -4.27 -9.06
CA VAL A 323 3.02 -5.70 -8.77
C VAL A 323 4.10 -6.47 -9.52
N VAL A 324 5.26 -6.62 -8.90
CA VAL A 324 6.49 -7.15 -9.52
C VAL A 324 6.32 -8.55 -10.15
N TRP A 325 5.51 -9.43 -9.56
CA TRP A 325 5.24 -10.76 -10.11
C TRP A 325 4.40 -10.71 -11.39
N ASP A 326 3.44 -9.78 -11.46
CA ASP A 326 2.60 -9.59 -12.64
C ASP A 326 3.42 -8.92 -13.76
N VAL A 327 4.33 -8.02 -13.39
CA VAL A 327 5.33 -7.43 -14.31
C VAL A 327 6.24 -8.52 -14.90
N ALA A 328 6.72 -9.45 -14.07
CA ALA A 328 7.55 -10.56 -14.54
C ALA A 328 6.80 -11.49 -15.50
N LEU A 329 5.55 -11.85 -15.17
CA LEU A 329 4.71 -12.68 -16.04
C LEU A 329 4.36 -11.97 -17.34
N GLY A 330 4.00 -10.68 -17.28
CA GLY A 330 3.72 -9.87 -18.47
C GLY A 330 4.92 -9.78 -19.41
N ALA A 331 6.13 -9.60 -18.86
CA ALA A 331 7.36 -9.55 -19.65
C ALA A 331 7.67 -10.91 -20.30
N ALA A 332 7.56 -12.01 -19.56
CA ALA A 332 7.79 -13.35 -20.07
C ALA A 332 6.76 -13.73 -21.18
N LEU A 333 5.47 -13.42 -20.95
CA LEU A 333 4.43 -13.61 -21.96
C LEU A 333 4.67 -12.77 -23.22
N SER A 334 5.01 -11.50 -23.02
CA SER A 334 5.34 -10.58 -24.10
C SER A 334 6.46 -11.12 -24.99
N ALA A 335 7.53 -11.57 -24.36
CA ALA A 335 8.65 -12.13 -25.08
C ALA A 335 8.32 -13.46 -25.79
N ALA A 336 7.56 -14.34 -25.13
CA ALA A 336 7.19 -15.64 -25.69
C ALA A 336 6.23 -15.55 -26.88
N THR A 337 5.33 -14.54 -26.89
CA THR A 337 4.26 -14.41 -27.89
C THR A 337 4.50 -13.28 -28.90
N GLY A 338 5.54 -12.48 -28.74
CA GLY A 338 5.80 -11.30 -29.58
C GLY A 338 4.81 -10.15 -29.40
N GLN A 339 3.95 -10.19 -28.38
CA GLN A 339 2.94 -9.15 -28.12
C GLN A 339 3.43 -8.16 -27.08
N PRO A 340 3.28 -6.82 -27.25
CA PRO A 340 3.84 -5.84 -26.34
C PRO A 340 3.19 -5.81 -24.96
N MET A 341 3.99 -5.50 -23.94
CA MET A 341 3.51 -5.24 -22.58
C MET A 341 3.40 -3.73 -22.33
N VAL A 342 2.32 -3.32 -21.68
CA VAL A 342 2.09 -1.93 -21.24
C VAL A 342 1.78 -1.86 -19.76
N PHE A 343 2.23 -0.78 -19.13
CA PHE A 343 1.88 -0.46 -17.76
C PHE A 343 0.58 0.35 -17.69
N THR A 344 -0.22 0.07 -16.68
CA THR A 344 -1.49 0.78 -16.49
C THR A 344 -1.79 1.00 -15.00
N LEU A 345 -2.84 1.79 -14.70
CA LEU A 345 -3.33 1.93 -13.33
C LEU A 345 -4.14 0.68 -12.94
N TYR A 346 -4.26 0.46 -11.63
CA TYR A 346 -5.05 -0.70 -11.19
C TYR A 346 -6.56 -0.55 -11.44
N GLN A 347 -7.07 0.69 -11.58
CA GLN A 347 -8.49 0.98 -11.78
C GLN A 347 -8.92 0.98 -13.24
N CYS A 348 -8.03 1.35 -14.16
CA CYS A 348 -8.39 1.69 -15.54
C CYS A 348 -7.14 1.70 -16.44
N MET A 349 -7.34 1.58 -17.75
CA MET A 349 -6.27 1.73 -18.73
C MET A 349 -5.76 3.18 -18.77
N PHE A 350 -4.44 3.36 -18.80
CA PHE A 350 -3.86 4.70 -19.04
C PHE A 350 -4.40 5.28 -20.34
N SER A 351 -4.96 6.50 -20.30
CA SER A 351 -5.81 6.97 -21.40
C SER A 351 -5.14 7.01 -22.78
N ARG A 352 -3.85 7.39 -22.82
CA ARG A 352 -3.09 7.38 -24.09
C ARG A 352 -2.80 5.98 -24.60
N THR A 353 -2.63 5.03 -23.68
CA THR A 353 -2.48 3.61 -24.03
C THR A 353 -3.80 3.05 -24.56
N SER A 354 -4.92 3.39 -23.90
CA SER A 354 -6.26 3.01 -24.37
C SER A 354 -6.52 3.49 -25.80
N ASP A 355 -6.24 4.78 -26.06
CA ASP A 355 -6.40 5.37 -27.40
C ASP A 355 -5.53 4.67 -28.46
N HIS A 356 -4.30 4.31 -28.07
CA HIS A 356 -3.38 3.62 -28.98
C HIS A 356 -3.85 2.20 -29.29
N ILE A 357 -4.26 1.42 -28.29
CA ILE A 357 -4.78 0.06 -28.46
C ILE A 357 -6.04 0.06 -29.35
N GLU A 358 -6.95 1.01 -29.11
CA GLU A 358 -8.16 1.18 -29.91
C GLU A 358 -7.83 1.51 -31.38
N ALA A 359 -6.87 2.41 -31.59
CA ALA A 359 -6.42 2.79 -32.94
C ALA A 359 -5.75 1.65 -33.71
N GLN A 360 -5.15 0.67 -33.01
CA GLN A 360 -4.57 -0.53 -33.62
C GLN A 360 -5.62 -1.64 -33.86
N GLY A 361 -6.82 -1.54 -33.32
CA GLY A 361 -7.81 -2.62 -33.35
C GLY A 361 -7.42 -3.83 -32.49
N SER A 362 -6.48 -3.64 -31.57
CA SER A 362 -5.92 -4.69 -30.71
C SER A 362 -6.81 -4.91 -29.48
N ARG A 363 -6.70 -6.10 -28.88
CA ARG A 363 -7.36 -6.41 -27.60
C ARG A 363 -6.40 -6.25 -26.43
N VAL A 364 -6.95 -6.22 -25.22
CA VAL A 364 -6.19 -6.18 -23.96
C VAL A 364 -6.24 -7.55 -23.28
N ILE A 365 -5.12 -7.99 -22.74
CA ILE A 365 -5.03 -9.14 -21.85
C ILE A 365 -4.48 -8.64 -20.50
N GLY A 366 -5.37 -8.52 -19.50
CA GLY A 366 -4.99 -8.12 -18.16
C GLY A 366 -4.18 -9.21 -17.45
N VAL A 367 -2.95 -8.92 -17.05
CA VAL A 367 -2.14 -9.85 -16.25
C VAL A 367 -2.13 -9.39 -14.80
N GLY A 368 -2.96 -10.03 -13.98
CA GLY A 368 -3.07 -9.63 -12.56
C GLY A 368 -4.38 -10.03 -11.89
N LYS A 369 -4.35 -10.05 -10.56
CA LYS A 369 -5.54 -10.29 -9.73
C LYS A 369 -6.52 -9.12 -9.85
N ILE A 370 -7.83 -9.40 -9.85
CA ILE A 370 -8.89 -8.39 -9.98
C ILE A 370 -8.80 -7.23 -8.96
N SER A 371 -8.30 -7.49 -7.75
CA SER A 371 -8.10 -6.45 -6.73
C SER A 371 -6.86 -5.57 -6.95
N TRP A 372 -5.98 -5.95 -7.88
CA TRP A 372 -4.74 -5.26 -8.25
C TRP A 372 -4.76 -4.75 -9.70
N LEU A 373 -5.76 -5.17 -10.47
CA LEU A 373 -5.99 -4.77 -11.84
C LEU A 373 -7.49 -5.00 -12.14
N ARG A 374 -8.31 -3.94 -12.11
CA ARG A 374 -9.78 -4.05 -12.26
C ARG A 374 -10.19 -4.42 -13.70
N THR A 375 -11.42 -4.92 -13.86
CA THR A 375 -11.98 -5.32 -15.16
C THR A 375 -12.01 -4.19 -16.19
N ALA A 376 -12.16 -2.95 -15.78
CA ALA A 376 -12.07 -1.79 -16.67
C ALA A 376 -10.75 -1.74 -17.48
N VAL A 377 -9.68 -2.41 -17.00
CA VAL A 377 -8.45 -2.57 -17.76
C VAL A 377 -8.62 -3.59 -18.87
N ASP A 378 -9.28 -4.73 -18.61
CA ASP A 378 -9.56 -5.77 -19.62
C ASP A 378 -10.45 -5.23 -20.75
N ASP A 379 -11.41 -4.36 -20.36
CA ASP A 379 -12.34 -3.68 -21.28
C ASP A 379 -11.69 -2.48 -22.01
N ASN A 380 -10.37 -2.28 -21.86
CA ASN A 380 -9.64 -1.12 -22.38
C ASN A 380 -10.27 0.22 -21.99
N THR A 381 -10.94 0.31 -20.83
CA THR A 381 -11.62 1.55 -20.42
C THR A 381 -10.58 2.59 -19.98
N ALA A 382 -10.54 3.71 -20.71
CA ALA A 382 -9.63 4.80 -20.43
C ALA A 382 -9.88 5.43 -19.06
N CYS A 383 -8.81 5.79 -18.35
CA CYS A 383 -8.91 6.41 -17.02
C CYS A 383 -9.67 7.74 -17.01
N ARG A 384 -9.66 8.48 -18.12
CA ARG A 384 -10.47 9.72 -18.26
C ARG A 384 -11.98 9.42 -18.17
N ASP A 385 -12.43 8.24 -18.63
CA ASP A 385 -13.84 7.85 -18.67
C ASP A 385 -14.25 7.10 -17.39
N GLU A 386 -13.35 6.29 -16.82
CA GLU A 386 -13.60 5.53 -15.61
C GLU A 386 -13.58 6.40 -14.34
N LYS A 387 -12.72 7.41 -14.27
CA LYS A 387 -12.62 8.28 -13.09
C LYS A 387 -13.94 8.94 -12.69
N PRO A 388 -14.74 9.56 -13.58
CA PRO A 388 -16.03 10.12 -13.20
C PRO A 388 -17.00 9.06 -12.69
N ARG A 389 -17.00 7.83 -13.25
CA ARG A 389 -17.83 6.70 -12.80
C ARG A 389 -17.49 6.27 -11.40
N LEU A 390 -16.18 6.11 -11.10
CA LEU A 390 -15.68 5.75 -9.77
C LEU A 390 -16.03 6.82 -8.73
N GLN A 391 -15.86 8.10 -9.07
CA GLN A 391 -16.22 9.23 -8.20
C GLN A 391 -17.74 9.25 -7.90
N ALA A 392 -18.58 9.02 -8.90
CA ALA A 392 -20.02 8.95 -8.74
C ALA A 392 -20.43 7.73 -7.88
N SER A 393 -19.83 6.58 -8.11
CA SER A 393 -20.03 5.35 -7.33
C SER A 393 -19.68 5.56 -5.86
N LEU A 394 -18.49 6.12 -5.57
CA LEU A 394 -18.07 6.43 -4.21
C LEU A 394 -19.02 7.41 -3.53
N LEU A 395 -19.42 8.49 -4.22
CA LEU A 395 -20.35 9.47 -3.67
C LEU A 395 -21.70 8.83 -3.34
N SER A 396 -22.23 8.00 -4.23
CA SER A 396 -23.49 7.27 -4.03
C SER A 396 -23.42 6.35 -2.81
N ALA A 397 -22.37 5.54 -2.69
CA ALA A 397 -22.16 4.63 -1.58
C ALA A 397 -22.03 5.37 -0.22
N LEU A 398 -21.31 6.50 -0.21
CA LEU A 398 -21.17 7.33 0.99
C LEU A 398 -22.50 8.01 1.38
N LYS A 399 -23.28 8.50 0.42
CA LYS A 399 -24.62 9.05 0.66
C LYS A 399 -25.55 7.97 1.23
N GLN A 400 -25.56 6.78 0.66
CA GLN A 400 -26.36 5.65 1.16
C GLN A 400 -25.94 5.24 2.58
N THR A 401 -24.64 5.29 2.88
CA THR A 401 -24.15 5.03 4.23
C THR A 401 -24.60 6.12 5.21
N ALA A 402 -24.49 7.40 4.82
CA ALA A 402 -24.89 8.54 5.64
C ALA A 402 -26.40 8.55 5.94
N SER A 403 -27.25 8.16 4.96
CA SER A 403 -28.71 8.14 5.14
C SER A 403 -29.23 7.13 6.15
N LYS A 404 -28.38 6.23 6.65
CA LYS A 404 -28.73 5.30 7.75
C LYS A 404 -28.68 5.94 9.15
N TYR A 405 -28.30 7.20 9.23
CA TYR A 405 -28.13 7.93 10.49
C TYR A 405 -28.79 9.27 10.39
N ASP A 406 -29.51 9.66 11.47
CA ASP A 406 -30.06 10.99 11.58
C ASP A 406 -28.96 12.04 11.72
N GLY A 407 -29.16 13.20 11.11
CA GLY A 407 -28.23 14.33 11.16
C GLY A 407 -27.74 14.79 9.80
N THR A 408 -26.84 15.76 9.82
CA THR A 408 -26.30 16.37 8.61
C THR A 408 -24.83 16.03 8.47
N PHE A 409 -24.45 15.52 7.29
CA PHE A 409 -23.09 15.14 6.97
C PHE A 409 -22.46 16.09 5.95
N SER A 410 -21.22 16.45 6.22
CA SER A 410 -20.27 17.01 5.26
C SER A 410 -19.05 16.09 5.22
N PHE A 411 -18.62 15.67 4.03
CA PHE A 411 -17.43 14.86 3.91
C PHE A 411 -16.68 15.16 2.60
N THR A 412 -15.39 14.87 2.59
CA THR A 412 -14.52 14.92 1.43
C THR A 412 -13.57 13.73 1.49
N VAL A 413 -13.47 12.98 0.39
CA VAL A 413 -12.53 11.88 0.20
C VAL A 413 -11.66 12.19 -1.01
N ILE A 414 -10.34 12.02 -0.89
CA ILE A 414 -9.38 12.23 -1.97
C ILE A 414 -8.41 11.04 -2.01
N GLU A 415 -8.38 10.34 -3.11
CA GLU A 415 -7.36 9.32 -3.39
C GLU A 415 -6.02 9.99 -3.69
N LEU A 416 -4.92 9.42 -3.19
CA LEU A 416 -3.59 10.01 -3.30
C LEU A 416 -2.71 9.40 -4.40
N GLY A 417 -3.21 8.36 -5.07
CA GLY A 417 -2.54 7.73 -6.21
C GLY A 417 -2.66 8.56 -7.49
N ARG A 418 -2.35 7.92 -8.60
CA ARG A 418 -2.28 8.59 -9.92
C ARG A 418 -3.65 9.03 -10.43
N LEU A 419 -4.72 8.27 -10.15
CA LEU A 419 -6.05 8.59 -10.62
C LEU A 419 -6.62 9.84 -9.94
N GLN A 420 -6.24 10.09 -8.67
CA GLN A 420 -6.66 11.25 -7.88
C GLN A 420 -8.19 11.40 -7.85
N GLU A 421 -8.89 10.30 -7.57
CA GLU A 421 -10.33 10.34 -7.34
C GLU A 421 -10.65 11.33 -6.21
N ARG A 422 -11.68 12.15 -6.43
CA ARG A 422 -12.14 13.09 -5.40
C ARG A 422 -13.65 13.13 -5.37
N THR A 423 -14.22 12.90 -4.21
CA THR A 423 -15.65 13.06 -3.99
C THR A 423 -15.95 13.85 -2.73
N ALA A 424 -17.05 14.60 -2.73
CA ALA A 424 -17.46 15.40 -1.58
C ALA A 424 -18.98 15.55 -1.52
N LEU A 425 -19.52 15.56 -0.30
CA LEU A 425 -20.88 16.01 0.01
C LEU A 425 -20.77 17.24 0.90
N ARG A 426 -21.36 18.37 0.48
CA ARG A 426 -21.29 19.65 1.24
C ARG A 426 -19.85 20.00 1.64
N GLY A 427 -18.85 19.63 0.81
CA GLY A 427 -17.44 19.75 1.12
C GLY A 427 -16.96 21.18 1.34
N SER A 428 -17.66 22.18 0.76
CA SER A 428 -17.36 23.61 0.88
C SER A 428 -18.18 24.30 1.97
N THR A 429 -19.07 23.59 2.66
CA THR A 429 -19.86 24.18 3.76
C THR A 429 -18.94 24.51 4.93
N ARG A 430 -18.95 25.77 5.36
CA ARG A 430 -18.21 26.24 6.54
C ARG A 430 -18.90 25.77 7.81
N LEU A 431 -18.24 24.90 8.55
CA LEU A 431 -18.71 24.36 9.82
C LEU A 431 -17.67 24.61 10.91
N ASP A 432 -18.06 24.42 12.16
CA ASP A 432 -17.07 24.36 13.23
C ASP A 432 -16.25 23.07 13.09
N PRO A 433 -14.92 23.17 12.97
CA PRO A 433 -14.06 22.02 12.81
C PRO A 433 -13.68 21.34 14.14
N ALA A 434 -14.14 21.90 15.26
CA ALA A 434 -13.78 21.46 16.60
C ALA A 434 -12.25 21.25 16.72
N SER A 435 -11.81 20.16 17.33
CA SER A 435 -10.37 19.90 17.56
C SER A 435 -9.56 19.59 16.30
N MET A 436 -10.16 19.50 15.11
CA MET A 436 -9.39 19.32 13.87
C MET A 436 -8.56 20.57 13.53
N MET A 437 -8.95 21.76 14.01
CA MET A 437 -8.14 22.99 13.90
C MET A 437 -6.74 22.87 14.50
N LYS A 438 -6.54 21.99 15.48
CA LYS A 438 -5.24 21.74 16.11
C LYS A 438 -4.15 21.33 15.13
N LEU A 439 -4.51 20.79 13.96
CA LEU A 439 -3.57 20.47 12.89
C LEU A 439 -2.87 21.71 12.33
N VAL A 440 -3.61 22.78 12.10
CA VAL A 440 -3.04 24.05 11.61
C VAL A 440 -2.13 24.68 12.64
N ALA A 441 -2.55 24.69 13.93
CA ALA A 441 -1.73 25.19 15.02
C ALA A 441 -0.44 24.37 15.19
N ALA A 442 -0.54 23.04 15.07
CA ALA A 442 0.63 22.14 15.14
C ALA A 442 1.60 22.38 13.98
N TYR A 443 1.07 22.49 12.76
CA TYR A 443 1.86 22.82 11.58
C TYR A 443 2.61 24.16 11.79
N ALA A 444 1.90 25.22 12.18
CA ALA A 444 2.49 26.55 12.35
C ALA A 444 3.63 26.56 13.38
N ALA A 445 3.47 25.84 14.49
CA ALA A 445 4.51 25.72 15.51
C ALA A 445 5.69 24.85 15.03
N LEU A 446 5.44 23.73 14.34
CA LEU A 446 6.48 22.88 13.77
C LEU A 446 7.28 23.60 12.68
N LYS A 447 6.59 24.38 11.83
CA LYS A 447 7.24 25.19 10.80
C LYS A 447 8.21 26.21 11.41
N ARG A 448 7.85 26.87 12.50
CA ARG A 448 8.75 27.77 13.22
C ARG A 448 9.96 27.06 13.83
N ILE A 449 9.78 25.82 14.29
CA ILE A 449 10.90 25.01 14.78
C ILE A 449 11.81 24.60 13.62
N GLN A 450 11.22 24.22 12.50
CA GLN A 450 11.94 23.86 11.27
C GLN A 450 12.76 25.04 10.74
N ASP A 451 12.19 26.25 10.75
CA ASP A 451 12.80 27.48 10.22
C ASP A 451 13.80 28.12 11.25
N GLY A 452 14.02 27.50 12.39
CA GLY A 452 14.93 28.01 13.43
C GLY A 452 14.40 29.22 14.23
N THR A 453 13.16 29.70 13.94
CA THR A 453 12.55 30.84 14.65
C THR A 453 11.94 30.48 16.00
N SER A 454 11.95 29.21 16.34
CA SER A 454 11.59 28.66 17.66
C SER A 454 12.30 27.33 17.90
N THR A 455 12.29 26.86 19.14
CA THR A 455 12.90 25.58 19.51
C THR A 455 11.88 24.65 20.17
N TRP A 456 12.22 23.38 20.30
CA TRP A 456 11.43 22.42 21.06
C TRP A 456 11.21 22.83 22.53
N ASN A 457 12.11 23.63 23.09
CA ASN A 457 12.07 24.12 24.48
C ASN A 457 11.33 25.46 24.61
N THR A 458 10.98 26.13 23.51
CA THR A 458 10.14 27.34 23.54
C THR A 458 8.84 27.03 24.30
N LYS A 459 8.49 27.93 25.24
CA LYS A 459 7.27 27.83 26.07
C LYS A 459 6.25 28.86 25.56
N PRO A 460 5.17 28.49 24.85
CA PRO A 460 4.10 29.43 24.53
C PRO A 460 3.50 30.14 25.76
N ARG A 461 3.35 29.38 26.84
CA ARG A 461 3.10 29.88 28.20
C ARG A 461 3.97 29.12 29.20
N SER A 462 3.45 28.09 29.86
CA SER A 462 4.15 27.34 30.92
C SER A 462 4.78 26.04 30.42
N THR A 463 4.29 25.48 29.32
CA THR A 463 4.65 24.16 28.81
C THR A 463 5.44 24.29 27.51
N THR A 464 6.48 23.48 27.32
CA THR A 464 7.32 23.51 26.13
C THR A 464 6.56 23.06 24.88
N LEU A 465 6.94 23.56 23.70
CA LEU A 465 6.39 23.11 22.41
C LEU A 465 6.52 21.61 22.23
N ARG A 466 7.62 20.99 22.68
CA ARG A 466 7.82 19.53 22.65
C ARG A 466 6.66 18.77 23.30
N THR A 467 6.25 19.21 24.48
CA THR A 467 5.14 18.56 25.19
C THR A 467 3.79 18.99 24.62
N CYS A 468 3.61 20.29 24.38
CA CYS A 468 2.32 20.80 23.88
C CYS A 468 1.92 20.21 22.53
N LEU A 469 2.83 20.16 21.56
CA LEU A 469 2.53 19.58 20.25
C LEU A 469 2.11 18.12 20.37
N ARG A 470 2.82 17.35 21.17
CA ARG A 470 2.47 15.95 21.40
C ARG A 470 1.09 15.80 22.03
N VAL A 471 0.83 16.40 23.18
CA VAL A 471 -0.43 16.20 23.91
C VAL A 471 -1.64 16.84 23.19
N MET A 472 -1.43 17.94 22.46
CA MET A 472 -2.46 18.60 21.66
C MET A 472 -2.98 17.72 20.53
N ILE A 473 -2.11 16.97 19.86
CA ILE A 473 -2.54 16.07 18.78
C ILE A 473 -2.90 14.70 19.33
N HIS A 474 -2.06 14.09 20.16
CA HIS A 474 -2.24 12.75 20.70
C HIS A 474 -3.48 12.63 21.61
N ALA A 475 -3.66 13.51 22.57
CA ALA A 475 -4.78 13.48 23.53
C ALA A 475 -5.78 14.64 23.34
N SER A 476 -5.67 15.36 22.23
CA SER A 476 -6.55 16.49 21.89
C SER A 476 -6.60 17.60 22.96
N ASP A 477 -5.48 17.83 23.67
CA ASP A 477 -5.41 18.81 24.76
C ASP A 477 -5.82 20.22 24.32
N ASN A 478 -6.77 20.83 25.01
CA ASN A 478 -7.29 22.15 24.69
C ASN A 478 -6.38 23.26 25.26
N HIS A 479 -5.76 23.05 26.41
CA HIS A 479 -4.92 24.06 27.04
C HIS A 479 -3.65 24.32 26.21
N CYS A 480 -3.01 23.28 25.68
CA CYS A 480 -1.87 23.45 24.77
C CYS A 480 -2.29 24.08 23.42
N HIS A 481 -3.51 23.82 22.95
CA HIS A 481 -4.05 24.53 21.79
C HIS A 481 -4.23 26.01 22.09
N ASP A 482 -4.86 26.36 23.20
CA ASP A 482 -5.03 27.73 23.67
C ASP A 482 -3.67 28.45 23.80
N ASP A 483 -2.72 27.83 24.49
CA ASP A 483 -1.37 28.38 24.67
C ASP A 483 -0.67 28.66 23.33
N ILE A 484 -0.79 27.78 22.35
CA ILE A 484 -0.20 27.95 21.01
C ILE A 484 -0.92 29.01 20.20
N VAL A 485 -2.26 29.05 20.25
CA VAL A 485 -3.05 30.08 19.53
C VAL A 485 -2.80 31.46 20.12
N ALA A 486 -2.74 31.59 21.44
CA ALA A 486 -2.40 32.84 22.10
C ALA A 486 -1.00 33.33 21.74
N TRP A 487 -0.05 32.43 21.66
CA TRP A 487 1.35 32.72 21.28
C TRP A 487 1.51 33.14 19.82
N LEU A 488 0.80 32.47 18.91
CA LEU A 488 0.90 32.74 17.46
C LEU A 488 -0.03 33.86 16.99
N GLY A 489 -1.18 34.00 17.63
CA GLY A 489 -2.30 34.89 17.26
C GLY A 489 -3.26 34.22 16.25
N SER A 490 -4.58 34.32 16.55
CA SER A 490 -5.65 33.74 15.71
C SER A 490 -5.64 34.27 14.28
N ALA A 491 -5.46 35.59 14.12
CA ALA A 491 -5.38 36.24 12.79
C ALA A 491 -4.17 35.70 11.97
N ARG A 492 -3.05 35.45 12.60
CA ARG A 492 -1.88 34.87 11.95
C ARG A 492 -2.12 33.42 11.53
N LEU A 493 -2.74 32.63 12.42
CA LEU A 493 -3.10 31.24 12.10
C LEU A 493 -4.12 31.17 10.95
N THR A 494 -5.05 32.10 10.87
CA THR A 494 -5.97 32.24 9.73
C THR A 494 -5.19 32.50 8.43
N ARG A 495 -4.27 33.49 8.43
CA ARG A 495 -3.44 33.76 7.24
C ARG A 495 -2.57 32.55 6.87
N ILE A 496 -2.02 31.83 7.83
CA ILE A 496 -1.27 30.60 7.56
C ILE A 496 -2.18 29.55 6.91
N ALA A 497 -3.37 29.27 7.45
CA ALA A 497 -4.30 28.34 6.85
C ALA A 497 -4.62 28.70 5.40
N GLN A 498 -4.92 29.98 5.15
CA GLN A 498 -5.25 30.49 3.81
C GLN A 498 -4.07 30.37 2.84
N SER A 499 -2.84 30.65 3.28
CA SER A 499 -1.63 30.47 2.45
C SER A 499 -1.35 29.01 2.07
N LEU A 500 -1.90 28.07 2.83
CA LEU A 500 -1.87 26.64 2.52
C LEU A 500 -2.99 26.20 1.56
N GLY A 501 -3.82 27.14 1.08
CA GLY A 501 -4.98 26.88 0.22
C GLY A 501 -6.24 26.48 0.98
N MET A 502 -6.29 26.66 2.31
CA MET A 502 -7.47 26.46 3.13
C MET A 502 -8.29 27.76 3.19
N SER A 503 -8.80 28.22 2.05
CA SER A 503 -9.44 29.55 1.88
C SER A 503 -10.68 29.77 2.75
N ASN A 504 -11.32 28.70 3.19
CA ASN A 504 -12.51 28.73 4.03
C ASN A 504 -12.24 28.39 5.51
N THR A 505 -10.95 28.44 5.93
CA THR A 505 -10.53 28.13 7.29
C THR A 505 -10.16 29.42 8.04
N PHE A 506 -10.82 29.63 9.18
CA PHE A 506 -10.67 30.82 10.01
C PHE A 506 -10.57 30.44 11.49
N TYR A 507 -9.61 31.03 12.18
CA TYR A 507 -9.56 30.98 13.64
C TYR A 507 -10.43 32.09 14.23
N GLY A 508 -11.30 31.74 15.15
CA GLY A 508 -12.09 32.69 15.93
C GLY A 508 -11.22 33.44 16.97
N SER A 509 -11.83 34.39 17.61
CA SER A 509 -11.21 35.15 18.70
C SER A 509 -10.99 34.24 19.92
N LEU A 510 -9.94 34.50 20.70
CA LEU A 510 -9.75 33.90 22.02
C LEU A 510 -10.92 34.29 22.91
N PRO A 511 -11.49 33.39 23.71
CA PRO A 511 -12.57 33.72 24.62
C PRO A 511 -12.12 34.76 25.67
N ALA A 512 -12.94 35.73 25.93
CA ALA A 512 -12.63 36.87 26.79
C ALA A 512 -12.46 36.53 28.28
N SER A 513 -12.91 35.38 28.76
CA SER A 513 -12.94 35.03 30.17
C SER A 513 -12.70 33.56 30.43
N GLY A 514 -11.45 33.15 30.53
CA GLY A 514 -11.03 31.85 31.08
C GLY A 514 -11.53 30.58 30.39
N SER A 515 -12.38 30.65 29.35
CA SER A 515 -12.75 29.52 28.52
C SER A 515 -11.62 29.17 27.56
N ILE A 516 -11.36 27.87 27.41
CA ILE A 516 -10.40 27.33 26.44
C ILE A 516 -11.05 26.97 25.09
N LEU A 517 -12.30 27.33 24.89
CA LEU A 517 -13.06 27.07 23.66
C LEU A 517 -13.13 28.33 22.81
N TYR A 518 -12.72 28.22 21.55
CA TYR A 518 -12.74 29.30 20.58
C TYR A 518 -14.11 29.41 19.94
N ALA A 519 -14.74 30.55 20.10
CA ALA A 519 -15.93 30.89 19.30
C ALA A 519 -15.52 31.32 17.89
N GLY A 520 -16.29 30.92 16.89
CA GLY A 520 -16.10 31.39 15.52
C GLY A 520 -15.04 30.69 14.69
N ASN A 521 -14.42 29.59 15.18
CA ASN A 521 -13.61 28.73 14.33
C ASN A 521 -14.48 28.18 13.19
N ARG A 522 -13.99 28.30 11.95
CA ARG A 522 -14.66 27.75 10.77
C ARG A 522 -13.66 27.04 9.88
N SER A 523 -14.09 25.95 9.28
CA SER A 523 -13.37 25.23 8.23
C SER A 523 -14.34 24.46 7.36
N THR A 524 -13.83 23.78 6.36
CA THR A 524 -14.58 22.90 5.47
C THR A 524 -13.91 21.54 5.40
N THR A 525 -14.66 20.49 5.05
CA THR A 525 -14.05 19.17 4.84
C THR A 525 -13.12 19.19 3.62
N ASN A 526 -13.34 20.07 2.65
CA ASN A 526 -12.40 20.29 1.53
C ASN A 526 -11.05 20.81 2.02
N ASP A 527 -11.05 21.85 2.86
CA ASP A 527 -9.81 22.44 3.38
C ASP A 527 -9.04 21.47 4.27
N LEU A 528 -9.75 20.78 5.17
CA LEU A 528 -9.13 19.78 6.06
C LEU A 528 -8.55 18.60 5.27
N ALA A 529 -9.27 18.08 4.28
CA ALA A 529 -8.78 17.01 3.41
C ALA A 529 -7.58 17.46 2.57
N ALA A 530 -7.61 18.70 2.04
CA ALA A 530 -6.50 19.26 1.28
C ALA A 530 -5.25 19.44 2.15
N PHE A 531 -5.40 19.90 3.40
CA PHE A 531 -4.29 20.02 4.36
C PHE A 531 -3.64 18.64 4.63
N VAL A 532 -4.46 17.63 4.94
CA VAL A 532 -3.96 16.30 5.26
C VAL A 532 -3.35 15.62 4.03
N ARG A 533 -3.89 15.86 2.82
CA ARG A 533 -3.27 15.44 1.56
C ARG A 533 -1.87 16.02 1.39
N LYS A 534 -1.72 17.34 1.57
CA LYS A 534 -0.42 18.01 1.49
C LYS A 534 0.57 17.51 2.53
N LEU A 535 0.08 17.22 3.76
CA LEU A 535 0.89 16.63 4.82
C LEU A 535 1.40 15.25 4.41
N GLU A 536 0.54 14.39 3.87
CA GLU A 536 0.93 13.04 3.45
C GLU A 536 1.93 13.07 2.30
N ARG A 537 1.78 13.97 1.37
CA ARG A 537 2.72 14.16 0.23
C ARG A 537 4.04 14.84 0.63
N GLY A 538 4.19 15.30 1.88
CA GLY A 538 5.40 16.02 2.33
C GLY A 538 5.52 17.44 1.80
N GLU A 539 4.43 18.03 1.30
CA GLU A 539 4.38 19.37 0.71
C GLU A 539 4.38 20.50 1.76
N LEU A 540 4.19 20.19 3.05
CA LEU A 540 4.03 21.18 4.12
C LEU A 540 5.30 21.41 4.95
N LEU A 541 5.99 20.35 5.28
CA LEU A 541 7.13 20.32 6.19
C LEU A 541 8.23 19.43 5.62
N SER A 542 9.47 19.61 6.07
CA SER A 542 10.53 18.67 5.71
C SER A 542 10.21 17.24 6.18
N PRO A 543 10.85 16.21 5.63
CA PRO A 543 10.54 14.81 5.94
C PRO A 543 10.55 14.50 7.44
N LYS A 544 11.47 15.09 8.20
CA LYS A 544 11.57 14.96 9.66
C LYS A 544 10.30 15.44 10.37
N TYR A 545 9.85 16.64 10.08
CA TYR A 545 8.70 17.25 10.78
C TYR A 545 7.37 16.75 10.26
N THR A 546 7.28 16.38 8.99
CA THR A 546 6.16 15.66 8.41
C THR A 546 5.92 14.33 9.16
N ARG A 547 6.99 13.54 9.37
CA ARG A 547 6.91 12.28 10.14
C ARG A 547 6.42 12.54 11.56
N ILE A 548 6.98 13.51 12.27
CA ILE A 548 6.59 13.83 13.65
C ILE A 548 5.08 14.14 13.75
N LEU A 549 4.54 14.97 12.86
CA LEU A 549 3.11 15.32 12.90
C LEU A 549 2.23 14.10 12.58
N ARG A 550 2.61 13.31 11.59
CA ARG A 550 1.91 12.06 11.26
C ARG A 550 1.94 11.04 12.40
N ASP A 551 3.09 10.90 13.10
CA ASP A 551 3.23 9.99 14.24
C ASP A 551 2.33 10.42 15.40
N TYR A 552 2.22 11.72 15.67
CA TYR A 552 1.26 12.22 16.66
C TYR A 552 -0.20 11.95 16.27
N MET A 553 -0.55 12.06 14.99
CA MET A 553 -1.89 11.71 14.48
C MET A 553 -2.13 10.20 14.51
N HIS A 554 -1.14 9.39 14.18
CA HIS A 554 -1.23 7.93 14.21
C HIS A 554 -1.43 7.39 15.63
N SER A 555 -0.76 8.00 16.61
CA SER A 555 -0.80 7.58 18.01
C SER A 555 -1.91 8.21 18.85
N GLN A 556 -2.80 9.02 18.26
CA GLN A 556 -3.87 9.72 19.01
C GLN A 556 -4.84 8.73 19.70
N ILE A 557 -5.38 9.13 20.85
CA ILE A 557 -6.13 8.22 21.74
C ILE A 557 -7.63 8.04 21.39
N PHE A 558 -8.25 8.95 20.64
CA PHE A 558 -9.68 8.90 20.35
C PHE A 558 -9.95 8.24 19.00
N ARG A 559 -9.73 6.94 18.90
CA ARG A 559 -9.74 6.16 17.64
C ARG A 559 -11.08 5.51 17.30
N THR A 560 -12.19 5.94 17.92
CA THR A 560 -13.52 5.35 17.75
C THR A 560 -14.36 5.97 16.62
N ARG A 561 -13.72 6.66 15.66
CA ARG A 561 -14.33 7.24 14.47
C ARG A 561 -13.77 6.62 13.20
N ILE A 562 -13.11 7.38 12.33
CA ILE A 562 -12.53 6.87 11.07
C ILE A 562 -11.69 5.63 11.31
N ALA A 563 -10.80 5.65 12.29
CA ALA A 563 -9.91 4.52 12.58
C ALA A 563 -10.64 3.20 12.85
N SER A 564 -11.79 3.23 13.51
CA SER A 564 -12.62 2.05 13.78
C SER A 564 -13.44 1.56 12.57
N GLY A 565 -13.34 2.20 11.42
CA GLY A 565 -13.92 1.77 10.15
C GLY A 565 -12.91 1.13 9.19
N ILE A 566 -11.66 0.98 9.62
CA ILE A 566 -10.53 0.50 8.79
C ILE A 566 -10.09 -0.89 9.28
N PRO A 567 -9.59 -1.80 8.40
CA PRO A 567 -9.11 -3.12 8.82
C PRO A 567 -7.95 -3.05 9.83
N PRO A 568 -7.79 -4.07 10.69
CA PRO A 568 -6.62 -4.21 11.54
C PRO A 568 -5.31 -4.20 10.72
N GLY A 569 -4.25 -3.61 11.26
CA GLY A 569 -2.93 -3.56 10.62
C GLY A 569 -2.78 -2.49 9.51
N VAL A 570 -3.87 -1.92 9.02
CA VAL A 570 -3.80 -0.82 8.04
C VAL A 570 -3.36 0.48 8.74
N TYR A 571 -2.35 1.14 8.18
CA TYR A 571 -1.90 2.43 8.70
C TYR A 571 -3.01 3.47 8.55
N GLN A 572 -3.30 4.16 9.64
CA GLN A 572 -4.15 5.34 9.64
C GLN A 572 -3.58 6.39 10.61
N ALA A 573 -3.72 7.66 10.27
CA ALA A 573 -3.34 8.78 11.11
C ALA A 573 -4.47 9.81 11.08
N SER A 574 -5.08 10.10 12.23
CA SER A 574 -6.28 10.95 12.28
C SER A 574 -6.25 12.01 13.35
N LYS A 575 -7.07 13.05 13.18
CA LYS A 575 -7.34 14.06 14.20
C LYS A 575 -8.84 14.25 14.36
N PRO A 576 -9.43 13.65 15.40
CA PRO A 576 -10.84 13.79 15.67
C PRO A 576 -11.18 15.14 16.33
N GLY A 577 -12.45 15.52 16.20
CA GLY A 577 -13.07 16.65 16.86
C GLY A 577 -14.46 16.33 17.36
N ALA A 578 -14.87 16.96 18.43
CA ALA A 578 -16.27 16.96 18.93
C ALA A 578 -16.54 18.25 19.66
N LEU A 579 -17.76 18.77 19.52
CA LEU A 579 -18.19 20.00 20.16
C LEU A 579 -19.74 19.99 20.31
N TRP A 580 -20.26 20.39 21.45
CA TRP A 580 -21.67 20.69 21.61
C TRP A 580 -22.00 22.03 20.95
N ILE A 581 -22.92 22.02 20.01
CA ILE A 581 -23.48 23.20 19.33
C ILE A 581 -25.00 23.21 19.49
N SER A 582 -25.68 24.26 19.03
CA SER A 582 -27.13 24.40 19.18
C SER A 582 -27.95 23.24 18.58
N SER A 583 -27.45 22.60 17.51
CA SER A 583 -28.07 21.43 16.88
C SER A 583 -27.64 20.09 17.49
N GLY A 584 -27.05 20.06 18.68
CA GLY A 584 -26.58 18.85 19.34
C GLY A 584 -25.07 18.64 19.23
N LEU A 585 -24.61 17.41 19.52
CA LEU A 585 -23.18 17.07 19.47
C LEU A 585 -22.69 16.99 18.01
N LEU A 586 -21.77 17.87 17.65
CA LEU A 586 -20.99 17.78 16.43
C LEU A 586 -19.91 16.70 16.59
N GLN A 587 -19.74 15.84 15.60
CA GLN A 587 -18.68 14.87 15.48
C GLN A 587 -17.86 15.17 14.23
N GLY A 588 -16.53 15.13 14.33
CA GLY A 588 -15.64 15.29 13.20
C GLY A 588 -14.42 14.38 13.31
N ASP A 589 -13.83 14.05 12.18
CA ASP A 589 -12.53 13.40 12.08
C ASP A 589 -11.92 13.64 10.70
N THR A 590 -10.60 13.78 10.64
CA THR A 590 -9.86 13.88 9.38
C THR A 590 -8.65 12.97 9.45
N ALA A 591 -8.44 12.16 8.41
CA ALA A 591 -7.49 11.07 8.46
C ALA A 591 -6.76 10.82 7.12
N ILE A 592 -5.55 10.28 7.25
CA ILE A 592 -4.79 9.58 6.22
C ILE A 592 -5.05 8.08 6.42
N VAL A 593 -5.30 7.36 5.34
CA VAL A 593 -5.42 5.89 5.33
C VAL A 593 -4.54 5.36 4.21
N ARG A 594 -3.60 4.44 4.53
CA ARG A 594 -2.73 3.80 3.55
C ARG A 594 -3.20 2.37 3.32
N GLY A 595 -3.69 2.12 2.13
CA GLY A 595 -4.06 0.77 1.70
C GLY A 595 -2.95 0.10 0.88
N PRO A 596 -3.19 -1.10 0.38
CA PRO A 596 -2.17 -1.88 -0.32
C PRO A 596 -1.79 -1.32 -1.72
N GLN A 597 -2.72 -0.69 -2.45
CA GLN A 597 -2.47 -0.19 -3.82
C GLN A 597 -2.30 1.33 -3.86
N THR A 598 -3.00 2.05 -2.99
CA THR A 598 -2.97 3.50 -2.92
C THR A 598 -3.24 3.97 -1.50
N SER A 599 -3.21 5.28 -1.28
CA SER A 599 -3.64 5.92 -0.03
C SER A 599 -4.77 6.87 -0.32
N PHE A 600 -5.59 7.14 0.68
CA PHE A 600 -6.59 8.20 0.59
C PHE A 600 -6.65 9.05 1.86
N VAL A 601 -7.16 10.24 1.73
CA VAL A 601 -7.55 11.08 2.87
C VAL A 601 -9.07 11.20 2.92
N ILE A 602 -9.59 11.24 4.13
CA ILE A 602 -11.01 11.45 4.38
C ILE A 602 -11.19 12.46 5.50
N SER A 603 -12.06 13.45 5.27
CA SER A 603 -12.49 14.42 6.28
C SER A 603 -13.99 14.39 6.40
N ILE A 604 -14.51 14.30 7.62
CA ILE A 604 -15.93 14.21 7.92
C ILE A 604 -16.26 15.21 9.03
N ILE A 605 -17.33 15.96 8.85
CA ILE A 605 -18.00 16.75 9.90
C ILE A 605 -19.48 16.38 9.86
N ALA A 606 -20.03 15.94 10.99
CA ALA A 606 -21.42 15.58 11.13
C ALA A 606 -22.06 16.33 12.31
N THR A 607 -23.27 16.85 12.14
CA THR A 607 -24.02 17.61 13.12
C THR A 607 -25.40 16.98 13.38
N GLY A 608 -26.08 17.34 14.45
CA GLY A 608 -27.39 16.77 14.81
C GLY A 608 -27.29 15.53 15.70
N GLY A 609 -26.23 15.41 16.51
CA GLY A 609 -26.11 14.29 17.45
C GLY A 609 -25.67 12.97 16.83
N VAL A 610 -25.14 12.98 15.62
CA VAL A 610 -24.66 11.78 14.89
C VAL A 610 -23.70 10.94 15.75
N PRO A 611 -23.88 9.61 15.86
CA PRO A 611 -22.99 8.75 16.64
C PRO A 611 -21.61 8.58 15.97
N LYS A 612 -20.58 8.28 16.77
CA LYS A 612 -19.22 8.04 16.27
C LYS A 612 -19.16 6.89 15.24
N SER A 613 -20.03 5.89 15.40
CA SER A 613 -20.15 4.74 14.50
C SER A 613 -20.52 5.12 13.06
N ALA A 614 -21.21 6.23 12.87
CA ALA A 614 -21.52 6.74 11.53
C ALA A 614 -20.25 7.16 10.77
N LEU A 615 -19.30 7.79 11.46
CA LEU A 615 -18.02 8.17 10.87
C LEU A 615 -17.17 6.92 10.55
N SER A 616 -17.24 5.89 11.41
CA SER A 616 -16.61 4.58 11.15
C SER A 616 -17.22 3.90 9.93
N ALA A 617 -18.56 3.95 9.79
CA ALA A 617 -19.25 3.36 8.64
C ALA A 617 -18.87 4.06 7.32
N LEU A 618 -18.79 5.40 7.32
CA LEU A 618 -18.32 6.15 6.14
C LEU A 618 -16.85 5.81 5.78
N ALA A 619 -16.00 5.68 6.79
CA ALA A 619 -14.60 5.26 6.56
C ALA A 619 -14.52 3.84 5.99
N ARG A 620 -15.35 2.90 6.48
CA ARG A 620 -15.47 1.56 5.94
C ARG A 620 -15.92 1.57 4.48
N THR A 621 -16.92 2.38 4.16
CA THR A 621 -17.42 2.54 2.77
C THR A 621 -16.31 3.06 1.85
N ALA A 622 -15.58 4.10 2.26
CA ALA A 622 -14.47 4.62 1.48
C ALA A 622 -13.34 3.58 1.31
N TYR A 623 -12.98 2.87 2.36
CA TYR A 623 -11.97 1.81 2.29
C TYR A 623 -12.39 0.68 1.34
N THR A 624 -13.64 0.22 1.44
CA THR A 624 -14.20 -0.83 0.58
C THR A 624 -14.20 -0.42 -0.90
N HIS A 625 -14.48 0.85 -1.19
CA HIS A 625 -14.43 1.37 -2.55
C HIS A 625 -13.04 1.22 -3.18
N PHE A 626 -11.99 1.59 -2.44
CA PHE A 626 -10.63 1.56 -2.96
C PHE A 626 -10.02 0.16 -2.96
N PHE A 627 -10.29 -0.67 -1.94
CA PHE A 627 -9.53 -1.88 -1.68
C PHE A 627 -10.36 -3.16 -1.62
N GLY A 628 -11.67 -3.05 -1.82
CA GLY A 628 -12.59 -4.19 -1.70
C GLY A 628 -13.10 -4.42 -0.27
N SER A 629 -14.04 -5.35 -0.14
CA SER A 629 -14.65 -5.70 1.14
C SER A 629 -13.64 -6.39 2.07
N PHE A 630 -13.85 -6.22 3.37
CA PHE A 630 -13.05 -6.86 4.41
C PHE A 630 -13.94 -7.28 5.58
N GLY A 631 -13.46 -8.18 6.41
CA GLY A 631 -14.16 -8.72 7.57
C GLY A 631 -14.34 -7.68 8.69
N SER A 632 -13.80 -7.95 9.87
CA SER A 632 -13.91 -7.07 11.04
C SER A 632 -13.03 -5.83 10.89
N ALA A 633 -13.57 -4.67 11.28
CA ALA A 633 -12.78 -3.46 11.44
C ALA A 633 -11.90 -3.52 12.69
N ALA A 634 -10.89 -2.65 12.73
CA ALA A 634 -10.03 -2.54 13.91
C ALA A 634 -10.83 -2.08 15.14
N SER A 635 -10.67 -2.79 16.24
CA SER A 635 -11.19 -2.39 17.54
C SER A 635 -10.11 -1.60 18.29
N TYR A 636 -10.46 -0.41 18.72
CA TYR A 636 -9.58 0.41 19.55
C TYR A 636 -10.24 0.56 20.93
N PRO A 637 -9.94 -0.32 21.89
CA PRO A 637 -10.23 -0.05 23.29
C PRO A 637 -9.55 1.25 23.69
N LEU A 638 -9.99 1.85 24.79
CA LEU A 638 -9.38 3.07 25.34
C LEU A 638 -7.86 2.93 25.34
N GLN A 639 -7.15 3.94 24.85
CA GLN A 639 -5.74 3.79 24.53
C GLN A 639 -4.91 3.45 25.75
N GLN A 640 -4.30 2.30 25.74
CA GLN A 640 -3.34 1.88 26.73
C GLN A 640 -1.97 2.45 26.40
N MET A 641 -1.42 3.18 27.36
CA MET A 641 -0.02 3.58 27.37
C MET A 641 0.73 2.77 28.43
N ARG A 642 2.06 2.76 28.33
CA ARG A 642 2.93 2.09 29.29
C ARG A 642 3.78 3.12 30.02
N SER A 643 3.84 3.03 31.35
CA SER A 643 4.76 3.85 32.14
C SER A 643 6.21 3.47 31.85
N THR A 644 7.06 4.45 31.61
CA THR A 644 8.50 4.27 31.33
C THR A 644 9.35 4.24 32.60
N ARG A 645 8.81 4.79 33.70
CA ARG A 645 9.45 4.91 35.02
C ARG A 645 8.40 5.03 36.10
N SER A 646 8.80 4.81 37.33
CA SER A 646 7.99 5.14 38.50
C SER A 646 7.67 6.63 38.51
N THR A 647 6.39 6.98 38.71
CA THR A 647 5.93 8.38 38.65
C THR A 647 4.80 8.64 39.63
N PRO A 648 4.75 9.85 40.29
CA PRO A 648 3.70 10.21 41.20
C PRO A 648 2.32 10.24 40.50
N MET A 649 1.31 9.62 41.10
CA MET A 649 -0.09 9.77 40.78
C MET A 649 -0.66 10.94 41.60
N ARG A 650 -1.46 11.80 40.96
CA ARG A 650 -1.98 13.03 41.59
C ARG A 650 -3.49 13.11 41.47
N SER A 651 -4.13 13.79 42.45
CA SER A 651 -5.58 14.01 42.47
C SER A 651 -6.06 14.94 41.34
N SER A 652 -5.22 15.89 40.93
CA SER A 652 -5.47 16.88 39.87
C SER A 652 -4.16 17.22 39.14
N PRO A 653 -4.19 17.93 38.01
CA PRO A 653 -2.98 18.43 37.35
C PRO A 653 -2.12 19.27 38.29
N GLY A 654 -0.94 18.77 38.66
CA GLY A 654 -0.06 19.42 39.62
C GLY A 654 -0.49 19.35 41.09
N GLY A 655 -1.62 18.72 41.40
CA GLY A 655 -2.19 18.62 42.75
C GLY A 655 -1.45 17.64 43.66
N ALA A 656 -2.09 17.31 44.80
CA ALA A 656 -1.52 16.42 45.82
C ALA A 656 -1.19 15.03 45.25
N VAL A 657 -0.08 14.44 45.73
CA VAL A 657 0.30 13.06 45.40
C VAL A 657 -0.62 12.11 46.17
N VAL A 658 -1.29 11.23 45.45
CA VAL A 658 -2.23 10.23 46.01
C VAL A 658 -1.70 8.79 45.86
N GLY A 659 -0.50 8.62 45.33
CA GLY A 659 0.13 7.32 45.15
C GLY A 659 1.26 7.37 44.13
N THR A 660 1.78 6.21 43.76
CA THR A 660 2.85 6.05 42.76
C THR A 660 2.46 5.01 41.73
N LEU A 661 2.54 5.39 40.44
CA LEU A 661 2.47 4.47 39.32
C LEU A 661 3.84 3.85 39.09
N PRO A 662 4.00 2.54 39.28
CA PRO A 662 5.28 1.89 39.01
C PRO A 662 5.67 1.94 37.53
N GLY A 663 6.96 1.85 37.22
CA GLY A 663 7.46 1.69 35.85
C GLY A 663 6.99 0.39 35.21
N GLY A 664 6.82 0.38 33.90
CA GLY A 664 6.42 -0.80 33.13
C GLY A 664 4.93 -1.17 33.21
N ARG A 665 4.07 -0.36 33.85
CA ARG A 665 2.63 -0.63 33.99
C ARG A 665 1.83 -0.08 32.82
N ASN A 666 0.82 -0.83 32.38
CA ASN A 666 -0.15 -0.36 31.41
C ASN A 666 -1.23 0.47 32.08
N VAL A 667 -1.59 1.58 31.45
CA VAL A 667 -2.62 2.51 31.94
C VAL A 667 -3.51 2.96 30.77
N GLU A 668 -4.77 3.25 31.07
CA GLU A 668 -5.71 3.83 30.12
C GLU A 668 -5.70 5.34 30.24
N VAL A 669 -5.36 6.06 29.14
CA VAL A 669 -5.41 7.52 29.10
C VAL A 669 -6.79 7.97 28.63
N THR A 670 -7.47 8.80 29.44
CA THR A 670 -8.83 9.28 29.15
C THR A 670 -8.88 10.72 28.64
N THR A 671 -7.97 11.58 29.10
CA THR A 671 -7.85 12.98 28.65
C THR A 671 -6.49 13.56 29.04
N ALA A 672 -6.23 14.78 28.61
CA ALA A 672 -5.01 15.52 28.96
C ALA A 672 -5.32 16.93 29.46
N SER A 673 -4.38 17.48 30.24
CA SER A 673 -4.30 18.89 30.58
C SER A 673 -2.81 19.28 30.60
N ARG A 674 -2.31 19.91 29.52
CA ARG A 674 -0.89 20.24 29.28
C ARG A 674 0.02 19.03 29.50
N VAL A 675 0.90 19.11 30.50
CA VAL A 675 1.85 18.02 30.82
C VAL A 675 1.21 16.81 31.47
N TRP A 676 -0.06 16.88 31.87
CA TRP A 676 -0.74 15.86 32.66
C TRP A 676 -1.67 15.02 31.83
N TYR A 677 -1.59 13.69 31.99
CA TYR A 677 -2.61 12.76 31.49
C TYR A 677 -3.46 12.25 32.63
N LYS A 678 -4.80 12.30 32.43
CA LYS A 678 -5.77 11.61 33.30
C LYS A 678 -5.78 10.15 32.88
N ILE A 679 -5.45 9.29 33.82
CA ILE A 679 -5.34 7.85 33.57
C ILE A 679 -6.30 7.07 34.46
N ARG A 680 -6.68 5.89 33.96
CA ARG A 680 -7.27 4.84 34.78
C ARG A 680 -6.18 3.78 35.04
N TYR A 681 -5.94 3.48 36.31
CA TYR A 681 -5.05 2.44 36.77
C TYR A 681 -5.70 1.65 37.90
N GLY A 682 -6.13 0.40 37.63
CA GLY A 682 -7.05 -0.32 38.50
C GLY A 682 -8.38 0.42 38.63
N SER A 683 -8.90 0.56 39.83
CA SER A 683 -10.11 1.32 40.14
C SER A 683 -9.87 2.85 40.24
N GLN A 684 -8.61 3.29 40.24
CA GLN A 684 -8.27 4.71 40.45
C GLN A 684 -8.29 5.51 39.15
N VAL A 685 -8.80 6.75 39.23
CA VAL A 685 -8.73 7.74 38.17
C VAL A 685 -7.89 8.91 38.64
N VAL A 686 -6.68 9.01 38.15
CA VAL A 686 -5.65 9.92 38.67
C VAL A 686 -4.93 10.65 37.52
N TRP A 687 -4.07 11.60 37.87
CA TRP A 687 -3.25 12.34 36.92
C TRP A 687 -1.77 11.97 37.08
N VAL A 688 -1.09 11.80 35.95
CA VAL A 688 0.35 11.53 35.88
C VAL A 688 1.02 12.43 34.86
N ASP A 689 2.31 12.65 35.00
CA ASP A 689 3.11 13.38 34.02
C ASP A 689 3.14 12.57 32.70
N SER A 690 2.66 13.17 31.62
CA SER A 690 2.59 12.55 30.30
C SER A 690 3.97 12.13 29.76
N ARG A 691 5.07 12.75 30.25
CA ARG A 691 6.45 12.40 29.88
C ARG A 691 6.91 11.07 30.48
N ALA A 692 6.20 10.55 31.48
CA ALA A 692 6.44 9.24 32.06
C ALA A 692 5.68 8.11 31.33
N LEU A 693 4.93 8.42 30.28
CA LEU A 693 4.16 7.45 29.49
C LEU A 693 4.65 7.40 28.04
N ARG A 694 4.66 6.20 27.48
CA ARG A 694 4.86 5.96 26.04
C ARG A 694 3.71 5.13 25.46
N ASN A 695 3.51 5.21 24.17
CA ASN A 695 2.57 4.29 23.48
C ASN A 695 3.04 2.84 23.66
N ARG A 696 2.07 1.94 23.71
CA ARG A 696 2.31 0.50 23.81
C ARG A 696 2.65 -0.10 22.44
#